data_193f3938e52b696d367f65643df1e478
#
_entry.id   193f3938e52b696d367f65643df1e478
#
_cell.length_a   1.000
_cell.length_b   1.000
_cell.length_c   1.000
_cell.angle_alpha   90.00
_cell.angle_beta   90.00
_cell.angle_gamma   90.00
#
_symmetry.space_group_name_H-M   'P 1'
#
loop_
_entity.id
_entity.type
_entity.pdbx_description
1 polymer ?
#
loop_
_entity_poly.entity_id
_entity_poly.type
_entity_poly.pdbx_seq_one_letter_code
_entity_poly.pdbx_strand_id
1 'polypeptide(L)'
;MAGHRPGVRGTAGHRACARGRGVRGGSPSVTEPPPTAPTTAPLRIGNASGFYGDRFDALREMLTGGPLDVLTGDYLAELTMLILGRDRLKDPVAGYARTFLRQLEECLGLAHERGVRIVSNAGGLNPAGLADAVRALAGRLGIPVRVAHVEGDDLTAAHPGTLAAHAYLGGHGIAACLRAGADVVVTGRVTDAALVTGPAAAHFGWAPDAYDALAGAVVAGHVLECGTQATGGNYAFFTEHPRARLRRPGFPLAELRADGSAVITKHDGTGGVVDLGTVTAQLLYETAGARYPGPDVTARLDTVRLTQEGPDRVRVEGVRGEAPPPTLKVGLNRLGGFRNEVVFVLTGLEVEAKAALVRAQMEDAFAVATCRPRHVRWELVRTDRPDARTEETASALLRLVVRDPDADAVGRAFSGAAVELALASYPGFHVLAPPAKGTPYGVFEAARADQGAVPHLAVLPDGRRIAVGPPADSRVPDAVPEPPLPAPLPPGPTRRAPLGLVAGARSGDKGGDANIGVWVRTEAAWRWLAHELTTERLRQLLPETGTGAEGGTGAPGLAVTRHVLPNLRALNFVVGGILGEGVAAQARFDPQAKALGEWLRSRHLDIPETLLDTPEALGGPPDDPHAPPDDPHAPPDDPDAPPKATPEPPPTATPESPPAATDPPEDPR
;
A
#
# COMPACT_ATOMS: atom_id res chain seq x y z
N MET A 1 -24.50 -54.60 -36.08
CA MET A 1 -24.20 -56.04 -35.96
C MET A 1 -23.65 -56.20 -34.58
N ALA A 2 -24.47 -56.61 -33.61
CA ALA A 2 -24.76 -57.94 -33.14
C ALA A 2 -23.45 -58.60 -32.63
N GLY A 3 -23.30 -59.01 -31.45
CA GLY A 3 -24.03 -59.49 -30.30
C GLY A 3 -22.97 -60.17 -29.42
N HIS A 4 -23.02 -60.46 -28.25
CA HIS A 4 -23.85 -61.26 -27.39
C HIS A 4 -23.11 -61.51 -26.06
N ARG A 5 -23.80 -61.36 -24.95
CA ARG A 5 -23.49 -61.98 -23.64
C ARG A 5 -23.83 -63.50 -23.68
N PRO A 6 -23.37 -64.32 -22.75
CA PRO A 6 -23.95 -64.52 -21.40
C PRO A 6 -22.87 -64.83 -20.33
N GLY A 7 -22.93 -64.69 -19.00
CA GLY A 7 -23.95 -65.03 -17.99
C GLY A 7 -23.91 -66.44 -17.45
N VAL A 8 -23.42 -66.69 -16.20
CA VAL A 8 -23.86 -67.84 -15.36
C VAL A 8 -23.62 -67.59 -13.86
N ARG A 9 -24.59 -68.05 -13.10
CA ARG A 9 -24.87 -67.94 -11.66
C ARG A 9 -24.18 -69.02 -10.82
N GLY A 10 -24.18 -68.73 -9.50
CA GLY A 10 -24.45 -69.72 -8.42
C GLY A 10 -23.20 -70.12 -7.66
N THR A 11 -23.13 -70.34 -6.37
CA THR A 11 -24.09 -70.65 -5.33
C THR A 11 -23.41 -70.53 -3.94
N ALA A 12 -24.23 -70.40 -2.90
CA ALA A 12 -23.90 -70.22 -1.49
C ALA A 12 -23.19 -71.45 -0.83
N GLY A 13 -22.46 -71.12 0.26
CA GLY A 13 -21.98 -72.14 1.20
C GLY A 13 -21.59 -71.58 2.56
N HIS A 14 -22.29 -72.02 3.59
CA HIS A 14 -22.19 -71.58 4.99
C HIS A 14 -21.01 -72.24 5.77
N ARG A 15 -20.69 -71.59 6.91
CA ARG A 15 -20.11 -72.05 8.21
C ARG A 15 -18.63 -71.64 8.40
N ALA A 16 -18.09 -71.30 9.58
CA ALA A 16 -18.57 -71.07 10.93
C ALA A 16 -17.38 -70.52 11.76
N CYS A 17 -17.69 -69.69 12.75
CA CYS A 17 -16.93 -69.29 13.95
C CYS A 17 -15.48 -69.70 14.18
N ALA A 18 -14.59 -68.72 14.42
CA ALA A 18 -13.57 -68.84 15.47
C ALA A 18 -13.32 -67.43 16.11
N ARG A 19 -13.39 -67.38 17.43
CA ARG A 19 -13.19 -66.20 18.29
C ARG A 19 -11.70 -65.88 18.37
N GLY A 20 -11.30 -64.68 17.94
CA GLY A 20 -10.00 -64.08 18.20
C GLY A 20 -10.17 -62.77 19.02
N ARG A 21 -9.53 -62.74 20.20
CA ARG A 21 -9.52 -61.58 21.12
C ARG A 21 -8.84 -60.41 20.46
N GLY A 22 -9.59 -59.31 20.22
CA GLY A 22 -9.07 -58.03 19.78
C GLY A 22 -8.38 -57.29 20.94
N VAL A 23 -7.11 -57.03 20.77
CA VAL A 23 -6.37 -56.04 21.56
C VAL A 23 -6.83 -54.66 21.08
N ARG A 24 -7.51 -53.91 21.95
CA ARG A 24 -7.86 -52.49 21.72
C ARG A 24 -6.59 -51.68 21.87
N GLY A 25 -5.97 -51.29 20.77
CA GLY A 25 -5.00 -50.19 20.72
C GLY A 25 -5.74 -48.85 20.84
N GLY A 26 -5.76 -48.26 22.02
CA GLY A 26 -6.22 -46.92 22.22
C GLY A 26 -5.20 -45.95 21.62
N SER A 27 -5.58 -45.20 20.57
CA SER A 27 -4.83 -44.03 20.16
C SER A 27 -4.87 -43.00 21.30
N PRO A 28 -3.74 -42.35 21.64
CA PRO A 28 -3.76 -41.28 22.62
C PRO A 28 -4.55 -40.09 22.04
N SER A 29 -5.69 -39.80 22.64
CA SER A 29 -6.37 -38.53 22.44
C SER A 29 -5.46 -37.42 22.96
N VAL A 30 -4.90 -36.63 22.05
CA VAL A 30 -4.23 -35.39 22.40
C VAL A 30 -5.34 -34.47 22.92
N THR A 31 -5.40 -34.29 24.24
CA THR A 31 -6.21 -33.25 24.88
C THR A 31 -5.66 -31.91 24.43
N GLU A 32 -6.47 -31.17 23.65
CA GLU A 32 -6.24 -29.74 23.46
C GLU A 32 -6.09 -29.06 24.84
N PRO A 33 -5.10 -28.17 25.01
CA PRO A 33 -5.01 -27.39 26.24
C PRO A 33 -6.32 -26.59 26.41
N PRO A 34 -6.84 -26.46 27.63
CA PRO A 34 -8.08 -25.72 27.87
C PRO A 34 -7.94 -24.29 27.35
N PRO A 35 -9.01 -23.72 26.76
CA PRO A 35 -8.99 -22.34 26.31
C PRO A 35 -8.62 -21.44 27.49
N THR A 36 -7.54 -20.69 27.37
CA THR A 36 -7.16 -19.65 28.33
C THR A 36 -8.32 -18.67 28.43
N ALA A 37 -8.68 -18.27 29.63
CA ALA A 37 -9.71 -17.26 29.88
C ALA A 37 -9.45 -16.01 28.98
N PRO A 38 -10.49 -15.41 28.38
CA PRO A 38 -10.34 -14.27 27.49
C PRO A 38 -9.59 -13.16 28.22
N THR A 39 -8.45 -12.78 27.68
CA THR A 39 -7.61 -11.70 28.18
C THR A 39 -8.35 -10.39 27.95
N THR A 40 -8.57 -9.61 29.01
CA THR A 40 -9.20 -8.28 28.92
C THR A 40 -8.21 -7.17 28.54
N ALA A 41 -6.92 -7.46 28.59
CA ALA A 41 -5.87 -6.53 28.19
C ALA A 41 -5.86 -6.33 26.67
N PRO A 42 -5.64 -5.10 26.17
CA PRO A 42 -5.53 -4.85 24.75
C PRO A 42 -4.28 -5.52 24.18
N LEU A 43 -4.40 -6.04 22.96
CA LEU A 43 -3.28 -6.55 22.16
C LEU A 43 -2.61 -5.38 21.44
N ARG A 44 -1.32 -5.15 21.65
CA ARG A 44 -0.53 -4.10 21.01
C ARG A 44 0.14 -4.64 19.77
N ILE A 45 -0.33 -4.19 18.60
CA ILE A 45 0.24 -4.57 17.31
C ILE A 45 0.85 -3.34 16.66
N GLY A 46 2.17 -3.31 16.49
CA GLY A 46 2.88 -2.27 15.76
C GLY A 46 3.18 -2.70 14.32
N ASN A 47 3.26 -1.72 13.41
CA ASN A 47 3.73 -1.97 12.04
C ASN A 47 5.10 -1.28 11.83
N ALA A 48 6.03 -1.95 11.15
CA ALA A 48 7.38 -1.45 10.91
C ALA A 48 7.73 -1.34 9.41
N SER A 49 6.78 -1.55 8.53
CA SER A 49 6.97 -1.42 7.07
C SER A 49 5.62 -1.29 6.40
N GLY A 50 5.47 -0.31 5.51
CA GLY A 50 4.31 -0.16 4.62
C GLY A 50 4.62 -0.52 3.17
N PHE A 51 5.89 -0.81 2.82
CA PHE A 51 6.30 -1.27 1.49
C PHE A 51 7.75 -1.77 1.49
N TYR A 52 8.16 -2.48 0.41
CA TYR A 52 9.47 -3.13 0.30
C TYR A 52 10.68 -2.20 0.48
N GLY A 53 10.54 -0.91 0.23
CA GLY A 53 11.60 0.11 0.33
C GLY A 53 11.49 1.01 1.56
N ASP A 54 10.73 0.63 2.57
CA ASP A 54 10.52 1.44 3.77
C ASP A 54 11.78 1.51 4.65
N ARG A 55 11.73 2.35 5.67
CA ARG A 55 12.87 2.65 6.56
C ARG A 55 13.47 1.39 7.18
N PHE A 56 14.78 1.19 6.98
CA PHE A 56 15.45 -0.03 7.41
C PHE A 56 15.45 -0.20 8.95
N ASP A 57 15.62 0.89 9.68
CA ASP A 57 15.68 0.89 11.15
C ASP A 57 14.31 0.86 11.85
N ALA A 58 13.21 0.81 11.09
CA ALA A 58 11.86 0.81 11.62
C ALA A 58 11.57 -0.36 12.58
N LEU A 59 12.07 -1.57 12.27
CA LEU A 59 11.91 -2.71 13.18
C LEU A 59 12.54 -2.44 14.55
N ARG A 60 13.76 -1.90 14.56
CA ARG A 60 14.47 -1.54 15.79
C ARG A 60 13.73 -0.42 16.53
N GLU A 61 13.30 0.63 15.83
CA GLU A 61 12.54 1.73 16.39
C GLU A 61 11.29 1.22 17.12
N MET A 62 10.51 0.37 16.47
CA MET A 62 9.29 -0.19 17.04
C MET A 62 9.57 -1.13 18.22
N LEU A 63 10.59 -1.95 18.15
CA LEU A 63 10.96 -2.85 19.25
C LEU A 63 11.52 -2.11 20.45
N THR A 64 12.14 -0.94 20.28
CA THR A 64 12.76 -0.17 21.39
C THR A 64 11.89 0.95 21.92
N GLY A 65 10.92 1.44 21.14
CA GLY A 65 10.13 2.63 21.46
C GLY A 65 9.13 2.47 22.58
N GLY A 66 8.67 1.23 22.85
CA GLY A 66 7.68 0.98 23.90
C GLY A 66 7.19 -0.47 23.93
N PRO A 67 6.14 -0.76 24.70
CA PRO A 67 5.59 -2.11 24.82
C PRO A 67 4.85 -2.52 23.52
N LEU A 68 5.15 -3.74 23.05
CA LEU A 68 4.50 -4.42 21.93
C LEU A 68 4.28 -5.89 22.26
N ASP A 69 3.21 -6.47 21.73
CA ASP A 69 2.95 -7.91 21.74
C ASP A 69 3.27 -8.54 20.40
N VAL A 70 2.99 -7.81 19.31
CA VAL A 70 3.24 -8.24 17.92
C VAL A 70 3.81 -7.09 17.11
N LEU A 71 4.81 -7.38 16.30
CA LEU A 71 5.36 -6.47 15.29
C LEU A 71 5.04 -7.02 13.91
N THR A 72 4.36 -6.22 13.08
CA THR A 72 4.06 -6.55 11.69
C THR A 72 4.99 -5.80 10.73
N GLY A 73 5.07 -6.30 9.50
CA GLY A 73 5.74 -5.61 8.41
C GLY A 73 5.08 -5.99 7.10
N ASP A 74 4.51 -5.00 6.43
CA ASP A 74 3.95 -5.14 5.10
C ASP A 74 5.01 -4.79 4.04
N TYR A 75 5.36 -5.76 3.22
CA TYR A 75 6.39 -5.64 2.18
C TYR A 75 5.81 -5.77 0.77
N LEU A 76 4.52 -6.15 0.65
CA LEU A 76 3.96 -6.56 -0.62
C LEU A 76 2.94 -5.56 -1.16
N ALA A 77 3.17 -5.16 -2.40
CA ALA A 77 2.23 -4.50 -3.28
C ALA A 77 2.30 -5.17 -4.66
N GLU A 78 1.41 -4.81 -5.57
CA GLU A 78 1.41 -5.34 -6.93
C GLU A 78 2.78 -5.16 -7.62
N LEU A 79 3.42 -4.01 -7.44
CA LEU A 79 4.75 -3.72 -7.96
C LEU A 79 5.83 -4.59 -7.31
N THR A 80 5.74 -4.84 -6.00
CA THR A 80 6.70 -5.68 -5.28
C THR A 80 6.63 -7.12 -5.78
N MET A 81 5.42 -7.66 -6.00
CA MET A 81 5.23 -9.01 -6.55
C MET A 81 5.88 -9.15 -7.94
N LEU A 82 5.81 -8.12 -8.77
CA LEU A 82 6.50 -8.07 -10.06
C LEU A 82 8.04 -8.08 -9.91
N ILE A 83 8.57 -7.30 -8.96
CA ILE A 83 10.02 -7.27 -8.66
C ILE A 83 10.50 -8.65 -8.21
N LEU A 84 9.80 -9.26 -7.27
CA LEU A 84 10.13 -10.60 -6.76
C LEU A 84 10.01 -11.67 -7.86
N GLY A 85 9.03 -11.56 -8.77
CA GLY A 85 8.89 -12.42 -9.93
C GLY A 85 10.10 -12.35 -10.87
N ARG A 86 10.60 -11.14 -11.13
CA ARG A 86 11.84 -10.93 -11.92
C ARG A 86 13.08 -11.49 -11.23
N ASP A 87 13.16 -11.39 -9.92
CA ASP A 87 14.27 -11.94 -9.15
C ASP A 87 14.25 -13.48 -9.20
N ARG A 88 13.06 -14.10 -9.11
CA ARG A 88 12.86 -15.55 -9.22
C ARG A 88 13.22 -16.10 -10.60
N LEU A 89 13.06 -15.31 -11.68
CA LEU A 89 13.54 -15.72 -13.01
C LEU A 89 15.07 -15.86 -13.08
N LYS A 90 15.81 -15.11 -12.28
CA LYS A 90 17.27 -15.15 -12.24
C LYS A 90 17.78 -16.20 -11.25
N ASP A 91 17.07 -16.36 -10.14
CA ASP A 91 17.41 -17.25 -9.03
C ASP A 91 16.12 -17.93 -8.53
N PRO A 92 15.89 -19.20 -8.87
CA PRO A 92 14.65 -19.91 -8.50
C PRO A 92 14.39 -20.01 -6.99
N VAL A 93 15.41 -19.87 -6.14
CA VAL A 93 15.26 -19.89 -4.67
C VAL A 93 15.00 -18.49 -4.10
N ALA A 94 15.12 -17.44 -4.89
CA ALA A 94 14.70 -16.09 -4.50
C ALA A 94 13.16 -15.97 -4.48
N GLY A 95 12.65 -14.75 -4.40
CA GLY A 95 11.22 -14.44 -4.45
C GLY A 95 10.65 -13.98 -3.12
N TYR A 96 11.49 -13.68 -2.13
CA TYR A 96 11.09 -13.05 -0.86
C TYR A 96 11.85 -11.74 -0.62
N ALA A 97 11.34 -10.90 0.28
CA ALA A 97 11.91 -9.60 0.60
C ALA A 97 13.22 -9.75 1.40
N ARG A 98 14.37 -9.63 0.73
CA ARG A 98 15.70 -9.76 1.36
C ARG A 98 15.96 -8.69 2.42
N THR A 99 15.36 -7.50 2.28
CA THR A 99 15.46 -6.43 3.27
C THR A 99 14.95 -6.89 4.63
N PHE A 100 13.82 -7.60 4.68
CA PHE A 100 13.29 -8.16 5.92
C PHE A 100 14.27 -9.09 6.64
N LEU A 101 14.92 -10.00 5.90
CA LEU A 101 15.90 -10.92 6.49
C LEU A 101 17.10 -10.17 7.09
N ARG A 102 17.57 -9.11 6.42
CA ARG A 102 18.64 -8.24 6.93
C ARG A 102 18.22 -7.47 8.17
N GLN A 103 16.97 -6.98 8.22
CA GLN A 103 16.41 -6.32 9.40
C GLN A 103 16.30 -7.30 10.58
N LEU A 104 15.91 -8.56 10.33
CA LEU A 104 15.89 -9.60 11.36
C LEU A 104 17.27 -9.94 11.90
N GLU A 105 18.33 -9.90 11.07
CA GLU A 105 19.70 -10.10 11.52
C GLU A 105 20.09 -9.15 12.66
N GLU A 106 19.58 -7.90 12.61
CA GLU A 106 19.82 -6.89 13.63
C GLU A 106 18.82 -6.93 14.80
N CYS A 107 17.60 -7.44 14.56
CA CYS A 107 16.48 -7.22 15.48
C CYS A 107 15.89 -8.51 16.08
N LEU A 108 16.23 -9.70 15.57
CA LEU A 108 15.62 -10.96 16.02
C LEU A 108 15.89 -11.24 17.50
N GLY A 109 17.12 -10.99 17.98
CA GLY A 109 17.48 -11.11 19.40
C GLY A 109 16.66 -10.19 20.28
N LEU A 110 16.53 -8.95 19.87
CA LEU A 110 15.76 -7.93 20.61
C LEU A 110 14.27 -8.31 20.68
N ALA A 111 13.69 -8.81 19.56
CA ALA A 111 12.30 -9.27 19.56
C ALA A 111 12.11 -10.46 20.52
N HIS A 112 13.03 -11.43 20.48
CA HIS A 112 13.00 -12.59 21.36
C HIS A 112 13.11 -12.20 22.85
N GLU A 113 14.08 -11.36 23.21
CA GLU A 113 14.28 -10.87 24.57
C GLU A 113 13.06 -10.14 25.14
N ARG A 114 12.34 -9.41 24.26
CA ARG A 114 11.12 -8.67 24.64
C ARG A 114 9.83 -9.49 24.55
N GLY A 115 9.91 -10.73 24.07
CA GLY A 115 8.74 -11.58 23.85
C GLY A 115 7.80 -11.10 22.76
N VAL A 116 8.27 -10.25 21.84
CA VAL A 116 7.49 -9.71 20.73
C VAL A 116 7.47 -10.72 19.58
N ARG A 117 6.27 -11.11 19.14
CA ARG A 117 6.09 -11.95 17.96
C ARG A 117 6.19 -11.14 16.69
N ILE A 118 6.74 -11.73 15.63
CA ILE A 118 6.90 -11.07 14.34
C ILE A 118 5.99 -11.75 13.30
N VAL A 119 5.20 -10.95 12.58
CA VAL A 119 4.31 -11.44 11.51
C VAL A 119 4.52 -10.58 10.27
N SER A 120 4.86 -11.19 9.12
CA SER A 120 5.14 -10.42 7.91
C SER A 120 4.80 -11.20 6.64
N ASN A 121 4.33 -10.47 5.62
CA ASN A 121 4.13 -11.00 4.27
C ASN A 121 5.41 -10.98 3.41
N ALA A 122 6.56 -10.69 4.01
CA ALA A 122 7.86 -10.62 3.33
C ALA A 122 8.25 -11.92 2.58
N GLY A 123 7.54 -13.03 2.80
CA GLY A 123 7.72 -14.28 2.06
C GLY A 123 7.42 -14.18 0.58
N GLY A 124 6.52 -13.29 0.18
CA GLY A 124 6.24 -12.98 -1.22
C GLY A 124 5.92 -14.24 -2.04
N LEU A 125 6.78 -14.55 -3.01
CA LEU A 125 6.65 -15.72 -3.90
C LEU A 125 7.28 -16.99 -3.30
N ASN A 126 7.97 -16.92 -2.17
CA ASN A 126 8.69 -18.03 -1.57
C ASN A 126 8.67 -17.96 -0.02
N PRO A 127 7.50 -18.07 0.62
CA PRO A 127 7.39 -18.00 2.08
C PRO A 127 8.13 -19.14 2.79
N ALA A 128 8.15 -20.34 2.22
CA ALA A 128 8.90 -21.47 2.76
C ALA A 128 10.41 -21.19 2.77
N GLY A 129 10.95 -20.67 1.65
CA GLY A 129 12.37 -20.31 1.54
C GLY A 129 12.76 -19.20 2.52
N LEU A 130 11.89 -18.20 2.74
CA LEU A 130 12.13 -17.19 3.77
C LEU A 130 12.11 -17.79 5.17
N ALA A 131 11.15 -18.68 5.47
CA ALA A 131 11.08 -19.35 6.77
C ALA A 131 12.36 -20.16 7.06
N ASP A 132 12.89 -20.85 6.06
CA ASP A 132 14.17 -21.59 6.18
C ASP A 132 15.36 -20.64 6.38
N ALA A 133 15.39 -19.52 5.66
CA ALA A 133 16.42 -18.50 5.83
C ALA A 133 16.38 -17.88 7.24
N VAL A 134 15.19 -17.64 7.80
CA VAL A 134 15.01 -17.14 9.18
C VAL A 134 15.46 -18.20 10.20
N ARG A 135 15.14 -19.50 10.00
CA ARG A 135 15.64 -20.58 10.87
C ARG A 135 17.17 -20.67 10.84
N ALA A 136 17.76 -20.58 9.64
CA ALA A 136 19.22 -20.57 9.49
C ALA A 136 19.86 -19.35 10.16
N LEU A 137 19.26 -18.18 10.04
CA LEU A 137 19.68 -16.96 10.71
C LEU A 137 19.64 -17.13 12.24
N ALA A 138 18.50 -17.59 12.77
CA ALA A 138 18.32 -17.83 14.19
C ALA A 138 19.37 -18.82 14.76
N GLY A 139 19.64 -19.89 14.01
CA GLY A 139 20.70 -20.85 14.37
C GLY A 139 22.10 -20.23 14.41
N ARG A 140 22.44 -19.36 13.44
CA ARG A 140 23.73 -18.62 13.44
C ARG A 140 23.85 -17.66 14.63
N LEU A 141 22.75 -17.03 15.00
CA LEU A 141 22.73 -16.09 16.12
C LEU A 141 22.55 -16.76 17.48
N GLY A 142 22.27 -18.07 17.52
CA GLY A 142 21.99 -18.80 18.76
C GLY A 142 20.67 -18.42 19.43
N ILE A 143 19.68 -17.92 18.69
CA ILE A 143 18.40 -17.46 19.21
C ILE A 143 17.35 -18.53 19.00
N PRO A 144 16.71 -19.08 20.09
CA PRO A 144 15.77 -20.17 20.00
C PRO A 144 14.36 -19.69 19.62
N VAL A 145 14.13 -19.30 18.37
CA VAL A 145 12.81 -18.90 17.86
C VAL A 145 12.13 -20.01 17.06
N ARG A 146 10.81 -20.09 17.18
CA ARG A 146 9.94 -21.00 16.45
C ARG A 146 9.38 -20.29 15.23
N VAL A 147 9.76 -20.74 14.04
CA VAL A 147 9.37 -20.12 12.77
C VAL A 147 8.29 -20.95 12.08
N ALA A 148 7.19 -20.32 11.73
CA ALA A 148 6.12 -20.88 10.91
C ALA A 148 5.92 -20.08 9.64
N HIS A 149 5.16 -20.62 8.67
CA HIS A 149 4.79 -19.88 7.49
C HIS A 149 3.41 -20.26 6.98
N VAL A 150 2.83 -19.38 6.15
CA VAL A 150 1.58 -19.61 5.43
C VAL A 150 1.87 -19.67 3.95
N GLU A 151 1.29 -20.65 3.26
CA GLU A 151 1.44 -20.89 1.82
C GLU A 151 0.12 -21.31 1.18
N GLY A 152 0.12 -21.45 -0.16
CA GLY A 152 -1.03 -21.88 -0.95
C GLY A 152 -1.65 -20.77 -1.80
N ASP A 153 -1.14 -19.55 -1.67
CA ASP A 153 -1.52 -18.37 -2.45
C ASP A 153 -1.03 -18.44 -3.91
N ASP A 154 0.02 -19.21 -4.22
CA ASP A 154 0.62 -19.31 -5.57
C ASP A 154 -0.29 -20.10 -6.53
N LEU A 155 -0.87 -19.38 -7.48
CA LEU A 155 -1.72 -19.91 -8.57
C LEU A 155 -1.03 -19.78 -9.94
N THR A 156 0.28 -19.53 -9.99
CA THR A 156 1.02 -19.28 -11.24
C THR A 156 0.90 -20.45 -12.22
N ALA A 157 0.88 -21.68 -11.73
CA ALA A 157 0.69 -22.87 -12.57
C ALA A 157 -0.68 -22.92 -13.27
N ALA A 158 -1.72 -22.34 -12.65
CA ALA A 158 -3.06 -22.24 -13.23
C ALA A 158 -3.21 -21.06 -14.20
N HIS A 159 -2.24 -20.12 -14.25
CA HIS A 159 -2.26 -18.91 -15.08
C HIS A 159 -1.03 -18.85 -16.00
N PRO A 160 -0.98 -19.64 -17.10
CA PRO A 160 0.16 -19.65 -18.02
C PRO A 160 0.47 -18.25 -18.57
N GLY A 161 1.75 -17.93 -18.71
CA GLY A 161 2.21 -16.63 -19.21
C GLY A 161 2.24 -15.50 -18.17
N THR A 162 1.94 -15.79 -16.90
CA THR A 162 2.19 -14.85 -15.79
C THR A 162 3.58 -15.06 -15.19
N LEU A 163 4.19 -13.98 -14.71
CA LEU A 163 5.39 -14.03 -13.87
C LEU A 163 5.05 -14.42 -12.43
N ALA A 164 3.86 -14.03 -11.98
CA ALA A 164 3.32 -14.32 -10.68
C ALA A 164 1.79 -14.22 -10.72
N ALA A 165 1.10 -15.20 -10.15
CA ALA A 165 -0.35 -15.20 -9.95
C ALA A 165 -0.62 -15.65 -8.52
N HIS A 166 -1.12 -14.73 -7.67
CA HIS A 166 -1.25 -15.00 -6.23
C HIS A 166 -2.60 -14.57 -5.71
N ALA A 167 -3.26 -15.47 -4.98
CA ALA A 167 -4.48 -15.18 -4.25
C ALA A 167 -4.17 -14.41 -2.96
N TYR A 168 -5.05 -13.49 -2.60
CA TYR A 168 -4.95 -12.74 -1.35
C TYR A 168 -5.63 -13.55 -0.24
N LEU A 169 -4.82 -14.29 0.55
CA LEU A 169 -5.32 -15.10 1.65
C LEU A 169 -5.71 -14.25 2.87
N GLY A 170 -6.43 -14.86 3.82
CA GLY A 170 -6.83 -14.23 5.08
C GLY A 170 -5.87 -14.47 6.24
N GLY A 171 -6.26 -14.00 7.44
CA GLY A 171 -5.48 -14.08 8.67
C GLY A 171 -5.56 -15.42 9.39
N HIS A 172 -6.49 -16.33 9.03
CA HIS A 172 -6.68 -17.58 9.79
C HIS A 172 -5.49 -18.52 9.76
N GLY A 173 -4.70 -18.54 8.66
CA GLY A 173 -3.44 -19.30 8.59
C GLY A 173 -2.39 -18.75 9.56
N ILE A 174 -2.29 -17.43 9.65
CA ILE A 174 -1.42 -16.74 10.63
C ILE A 174 -1.87 -17.07 12.05
N ALA A 175 -3.18 -17.02 12.33
CA ALA A 175 -3.73 -17.36 13.62
C ALA A 175 -3.42 -18.80 14.04
N ALA A 176 -3.50 -19.78 13.12
CA ALA A 176 -3.15 -21.17 13.37
C ALA A 176 -1.66 -21.33 13.74
N CYS A 177 -0.76 -20.65 13.03
CA CYS A 177 0.68 -20.64 13.33
C CYS A 177 0.98 -20.07 14.73
N LEU A 178 0.34 -18.93 15.08
CA LEU A 178 0.54 -18.27 16.36
C LEU A 178 -0.03 -19.06 17.54
N ARG A 179 -1.19 -19.73 17.36
CA ARG A 179 -1.77 -20.65 18.37
C ARG A 179 -0.88 -21.87 18.60
N ALA A 180 -0.17 -22.34 17.56
CA ALA A 180 0.83 -23.39 17.67
C ALA A 180 2.15 -22.91 18.32
N GLY A 181 2.21 -21.66 18.72
CA GLY A 181 3.30 -21.08 19.46
C GLY A 181 4.45 -20.55 18.60
N ALA A 182 4.20 -20.18 17.35
CA ALA A 182 5.21 -19.51 16.53
C ALA A 182 5.61 -18.16 17.12
N ASP A 183 6.90 -17.85 17.08
CA ASP A 183 7.48 -16.56 17.45
C ASP A 183 7.64 -15.66 16.21
N VAL A 184 7.89 -16.28 15.05
CA VAL A 184 7.94 -15.62 13.74
C VAL A 184 7.02 -16.34 12.77
N VAL A 185 6.12 -15.59 12.10
CA VAL A 185 5.25 -16.09 11.03
C VAL A 185 5.51 -15.30 9.77
N VAL A 186 5.92 -15.95 8.70
CA VAL A 186 6.07 -15.33 7.38
C VAL A 186 5.03 -15.88 6.41
N THR A 187 4.51 -15.04 5.53
CA THR A 187 3.48 -15.45 4.58
C THR A 187 3.87 -15.10 3.14
N GLY A 188 3.23 -15.73 2.18
CA GLY A 188 3.10 -15.24 0.82
C GLY A 188 2.09 -14.08 0.76
N ARG A 189 1.32 -13.98 -0.34
CA ARG A 189 0.33 -12.93 -0.50
C ARG A 189 -0.90 -13.19 0.38
N VAL A 190 -1.04 -12.37 1.38
CA VAL A 190 -2.26 -12.24 2.19
C VAL A 190 -2.86 -10.85 1.95
N THR A 191 -4.08 -10.57 2.38
CA THR A 191 -4.55 -9.18 2.49
C THR A 191 -3.71 -8.45 3.53
N ASP A 192 -3.44 -7.18 3.31
CA ASP A 192 -2.51 -6.41 4.15
C ASP A 192 -3.02 -6.37 5.60
N ALA A 193 -4.34 -6.20 5.79
CA ALA A 193 -4.99 -6.28 7.10
C ALA A 193 -4.91 -7.67 7.77
N ALA A 194 -4.62 -8.76 7.02
CA ALA A 194 -4.46 -10.09 7.60
C ALA A 194 -3.31 -10.17 8.60
N LEU A 195 -2.30 -9.30 8.44
CA LEU A 195 -1.17 -9.18 9.37
C LEU A 195 -1.61 -8.71 10.77
N VAL A 196 -2.79 -8.09 10.88
CA VAL A 196 -3.41 -7.65 12.13
C VAL A 196 -4.53 -8.60 12.56
N THR A 197 -5.41 -9.02 11.64
CA THR A 197 -6.53 -9.92 11.97
C THR A 197 -6.05 -11.28 12.45
N GLY A 198 -4.97 -11.83 11.87
CA GLY A 198 -4.40 -13.11 12.28
C GLY A 198 -3.93 -13.12 13.74
N PRO A 199 -3.04 -12.22 14.15
CA PRO A 199 -2.64 -12.06 15.55
C PRO A 199 -3.80 -11.81 16.51
N ALA A 200 -4.75 -10.95 16.13
CA ALA A 200 -5.93 -10.65 16.95
C ALA A 200 -6.80 -11.90 17.14
N ALA A 201 -7.12 -12.62 16.08
CA ALA A 201 -7.89 -13.87 16.13
C ALA A 201 -7.19 -14.95 16.97
N ALA A 202 -5.85 -15.00 16.90
CA ALA A 202 -5.06 -15.94 17.73
C ALA A 202 -5.12 -15.57 19.21
N HIS A 203 -4.96 -14.28 19.53
CA HIS A 203 -4.88 -13.77 20.91
C HIS A 203 -6.23 -13.86 21.65
N PHE A 204 -7.29 -13.40 21.00
CA PHE A 204 -8.63 -13.34 21.60
C PHE A 204 -9.42 -14.65 21.43
N GLY A 205 -8.91 -15.60 20.66
CA GLY A 205 -9.60 -16.86 20.40
C GLY A 205 -10.89 -16.68 19.55
N TRP A 206 -10.93 -15.68 18.68
CA TRP A 206 -12.11 -15.42 17.85
C TRP A 206 -12.47 -16.62 16.98
N ALA A 207 -13.76 -16.92 16.93
CA ALA A 207 -14.31 -17.87 15.99
C ALA A 207 -14.32 -17.25 14.56
N PRO A 208 -14.33 -18.08 13.51
CA PRO A 208 -14.33 -17.57 12.12
C PRO A 208 -15.54 -16.72 11.74
N ASP A 209 -16.64 -16.81 12.49
CA ASP A 209 -17.87 -16.04 12.34
C ASP A 209 -18.01 -14.85 13.29
N ALA A 210 -16.95 -14.53 14.05
CA ALA A 210 -16.90 -13.33 14.88
C ALA A 210 -16.74 -12.05 14.02
N TYR A 211 -17.66 -11.85 13.07
CA TYR A 211 -17.51 -10.88 11.98
C TYR A 211 -17.29 -9.44 12.44
N ASP A 212 -17.98 -8.97 13.50
CA ASP A 212 -17.80 -7.61 13.99
C ASP A 212 -16.37 -7.39 14.54
N ALA A 213 -15.85 -8.34 15.31
CA ALA A 213 -14.50 -8.27 15.85
C ALA A 213 -13.43 -8.38 14.75
N LEU A 214 -13.61 -9.30 13.81
CA LEU A 214 -12.74 -9.44 12.64
C LEU A 214 -12.74 -8.17 11.78
N ALA A 215 -13.93 -7.56 11.56
CA ALA A 215 -14.06 -6.32 10.80
C ALA A 215 -13.35 -5.14 11.49
N GLY A 216 -13.43 -5.05 12.82
CA GLY A 216 -12.68 -4.07 13.60
C GLY A 216 -11.17 -4.23 13.43
N ALA A 217 -10.67 -5.46 13.47
CA ALA A 217 -9.25 -5.74 13.22
C ALA A 217 -8.84 -5.48 11.76
N VAL A 218 -9.73 -5.72 10.77
CA VAL A 218 -9.48 -5.34 9.36
C VAL A 218 -9.31 -3.84 9.23
N VAL A 219 -10.21 -3.05 9.86
CA VAL A 219 -10.14 -1.58 9.82
C VAL A 219 -8.87 -1.08 10.51
N ALA A 220 -8.49 -1.63 11.66
CA ALA A 220 -7.23 -1.29 12.32
C ALA A 220 -6.03 -1.66 11.44
N GLY A 221 -6.03 -2.84 10.82
CA GLY A 221 -4.99 -3.30 9.91
C GLY A 221 -4.85 -2.41 8.69
N HIS A 222 -5.97 -2.01 8.09
CA HIS A 222 -5.97 -1.07 6.96
C HIS A 222 -5.39 0.31 7.33
N VAL A 223 -5.60 0.79 8.55
CA VAL A 223 -4.95 2.03 9.02
C VAL A 223 -3.44 1.85 9.21
N LEU A 224 -3.00 0.67 9.68
CA LEU A 224 -1.59 0.42 9.99
C LEU A 224 -0.73 0.07 8.77
N GLU A 225 -1.30 -0.59 7.76
CA GLU A 225 -0.56 -1.24 6.65
C GLU A 225 0.41 -0.30 5.94
N CYS A 226 0.01 0.94 5.71
CA CYS A 226 0.83 1.94 5.03
C CYS A 226 1.82 2.68 5.97
N GLY A 227 2.13 2.12 7.14
CA GLY A 227 3.15 2.62 8.04
C GLY A 227 2.93 4.07 8.46
N THR A 228 3.94 4.91 8.24
CA THR A 228 3.94 6.29 8.72
C THR A 228 2.88 7.21 8.10
N GLN A 229 2.10 6.74 7.13
CA GLN A 229 0.94 7.52 6.65
C GLN A 229 -0.12 7.69 7.74
N ALA A 230 -0.34 6.70 8.60
CA ALA A 230 -1.25 6.80 9.73
C ALA A 230 -0.77 7.81 10.80
N THR A 231 0.50 8.17 10.78
CA THR A 231 1.12 9.11 11.71
C THR A 231 1.47 10.46 11.04
N GLY A 232 0.74 10.84 9.99
CA GLY A 232 0.83 12.15 9.35
C GLY A 232 1.70 12.20 8.10
N GLY A 233 2.28 11.08 7.66
CA GLY A 233 2.89 10.99 6.33
C GLY A 233 1.85 11.21 5.23
N ASN A 234 2.15 12.07 4.24
CA ASN A 234 1.24 12.38 3.13
C ASN A 234 -0.12 12.98 3.55
N TYR A 235 -0.19 13.62 4.70
CA TYR A 235 -1.41 14.23 5.23
C TYR A 235 -1.71 15.57 4.56
N ALA A 236 -2.94 15.77 4.12
CA ALA A 236 -3.37 16.92 3.35
C ALA A 236 -3.17 18.27 4.07
N PHE A 237 -3.36 18.30 5.39
CA PHE A 237 -3.18 19.51 6.20
C PHE A 237 -1.86 19.49 7.00
N PHE A 238 -0.80 18.96 6.40
CA PHE A 238 0.50 18.79 7.06
C PHE A 238 1.10 20.10 7.61
N THR A 239 0.73 21.26 7.05
CA THR A 239 1.19 22.58 7.50
C THR A 239 0.63 23.00 8.86
N GLU A 240 -0.43 22.34 9.35
CA GLU A 240 -1.02 22.59 10.66
C GLU A 240 -0.24 21.90 11.79
N HIS A 241 0.61 20.96 11.45
CA HIS A 241 1.42 20.24 12.41
C HIS A 241 2.85 20.80 12.50
N PRO A 242 3.47 20.77 13.68
CA PRO A 242 4.85 21.23 13.85
C PRO A 242 5.80 20.48 12.91
N ARG A 243 6.54 21.21 12.08
CA ARG A 243 7.47 20.63 11.09
C ARG A 243 8.44 19.62 11.73
N ALA A 244 8.88 19.87 12.97
CA ALA A 244 9.79 18.98 13.70
C ALA A 244 9.20 17.57 13.88
N ARG A 245 7.89 17.45 14.14
CA ARG A 245 7.20 16.17 14.27
C ARG A 245 7.13 15.40 12.94
N LEU A 246 6.94 16.11 11.82
CA LEU A 246 6.77 15.50 10.50
C LEU A 246 8.10 15.16 9.80
N ARG A 247 9.25 15.62 10.31
CA ARG A 247 10.57 15.31 9.69
C ARG A 247 10.90 13.82 9.72
N ARG A 248 10.48 13.12 10.76
CA ARG A 248 10.68 11.67 10.93
C ARG A 248 9.48 11.09 11.70
N PRO A 249 8.36 10.82 11.03
CA PRO A 249 7.21 10.22 11.69
C PRO A 249 7.56 8.84 12.25
N GLY A 250 7.11 8.56 13.47
CA GLY A 250 7.17 7.22 14.06
C GLY A 250 6.15 6.30 13.39
N PHE A 251 6.40 5.00 13.45
CA PHE A 251 5.45 4.02 12.91
C PHE A 251 4.24 3.87 13.83
N PRO A 252 3.05 3.54 13.25
CA PRO A 252 1.83 3.38 14.02
C PRO A 252 1.78 2.05 14.76
N LEU A 253 0.97 2.02 15.81
CA LEU A 253 0.52 0.81 16.47
C LEU A 253 -0.98 0.89 16.79
N ALA A 254 -1.63 -0.28 16.91
CA ALA A 254 -3.01 -0.41 17.36
C ALA A 254 -3.05 -1.15 18.70
N GLU A 255 -3.82 -0.61 19.65
CA GLU A 255 -4.23 -1.30 20.87
C GLU A 255 -5.61 -1.92 20.63
N LEU A 256 -5.64 -3.18 20.15
CA LEU A 256 -6.86 -3.92 19.86
C LEU A 256 -7.49 -4.50 21.12
N ARG A 257 -8.83 -4.54 21.14
CA ARG A 257 -9.63 -5.17 22.20
C ARG A 257 -10.41 -6.38 21.66
N ALA A 258 -10.90 -7.19 22.57
CA ALA A 258 -11.62 -8.43 22.25
C ALA A 258 -12.91 -8.23 21.43
N ASP A 259 -13.51 -7.05 21.49
CA ASP A 259 -14.69 -6.66 20.71
C ASP A 259 -14.36 -6.11 19.30
N GLY A 260 -13.07 -6.09 18.94
CA GLY A 260 -12.58 -5.55 17.67
C GLY A 260 -12.37 -4.03 17.67
N SER A 261 -12.73 -3.31 18.73
CA SER A 261 -12.37 -1.90 18.83
C SER A 261 -10.86 -1.72 19.02
N ALA A 262 -10.31 -0.62 18.51
CA ALA A 262 -8.89 -0.34 18.58
C ALA A 262 -8.61 1.13 18.94
N VAL A 263 -7.45 1.38 19.52
CA VAL A 263 -6.88 2.72 19.60
C VAL A 263 -5.66 2.77 18.70
N ILE A 264 -5.72 3.61 17.68
CA ILE A 264 -4.57 3.89 16.81
C ILE A 264 -3.70 4.92 17.52
N THR A 265 -2.42 4.62 17.62
CA THR A 265 -1.44 5.47 18.29
C THR A 265 -0.02 5.22 17.75
N LYS A 266 0.99 5.72 18.40
CA LYS A 266 2.41 5.51 18.13
C LYS A 266 3.19 5.50 19.44
N HIS A 267 4.45 5.08 19.42
CA HIS A 267 5.28 5.16 20.62
C HIS A 267 5.55 6.60 21.04
N ASP A 268 5.52 6.82 22.35
CA ASP A 268 5.85 8.12 22.95
C ASP A 268 7.26 8.58 22.54
N GLY A 269 7.44 9.89 22.38
CA GLY A 269 8.72 10.47 21.99
C GLY A 269 9.09 10.30 20.52
N THR A 270 8.33 9.53 19.71
CA THR A 270 8.53 9.44 18.27
C THR A 270 7.85 10.61 17.54
N GLY A 271 8.37 10.97 16.36
CA GLY A 271 7.73 11.97 15.50
C GLY A 271 6.36 11.53 14.98
N GLY A 272 5.75 12.35 14.15
CA GLY A 272 4.42 12.10 13.60
C GLY A 272 3.28 12.57 14.49
N VAL A 273 2.06 12.53 13.97
CA VAL A 273 0.82 12.92 14.64
C VAL A 273 -0.25 11.89 14.31
N VAL A 274 -0.99 11.45 15.35
CA VAL A 274 -2.17 10.59 15.19
C VAL A 274 -3.41 11.36 15.67
N ASP A 275 -4.22 11.79 14.71
CA ASP A 275 -5.46 12.51 14.98
C ASP A 275 -6.61 12.00 14.09
N LEU A 276 -7.80 12.56 14.30
CA LEU A 276 -8.98 12.18 13.50
C LEU A 276 -8.74 12.34 12.00
N GLY A 277 -7.99 13.37 11.60
CA GLY A 277 -7.70 13.65 10.19
C GLY A 277 -6.75 12.63 9.58
N THR A 278 -5.65 12.29 10.25
CA THR A 278 -4.67 11.32 9.74
C THR A 278 -5.27 9.92 9.62
N VAL A 279 -6.09 9.51 10.60
CA VAL A 279 -6.80 8.22 10.56
C VAL A 279 -7.90 8.23 9.50
N THR A 280 -8.67 9.32 9.35
CA THR A 280 -9.69 9.44 8.29
C THR A 280 -9.04 9.37 6.90
N ALA A 281 -7.92 10.07 6.70
CA ALA A 281 -7.19 10.04 5.44
C ALA A 281 -6.78 8.61 5.05
N GLN A 282 -6.30 7.82 6.02
CA GLN A 282 -5.91 6.44 5.79
C GLN A 282 -7.11 5.52 5.54
N LEU A 283 -8.24 5.71 6.24
CA LEU A 283 -9.47 4.95 6.00
C LEU A 283 -10.05 5.15 4.60
N LEU A 284 -9.82 6.33 4.01
CA LEU A 284 -10.30 6.65 2.66
C LEU A 284 -9.30 6.25 1.57
N TYR A 285 -8.08 5.89 1.93
CA TYR A 285 -7.01 5.55 1.01
C TYR A 285 -7.18 4.11 0.48
N GLU A 286 -7.09 3.93 -0.85
CA GLU A 286 -7.22 2.63 -1.53
C GLU A 286 -8.53 1.86 -1.24
N THR A 287 -9.58 2.54 -0.79
CA THR A 287 -10.90 1.99 -0.56
C THR A 287 -11.87 2.35 -1.69
N ALA A 288 -13.00 1.65 -1.76
CA ALA A 288 -14.08 1.97 -2.68
C ALA A 288 -15.29 2.52 -1.88
N GLY A 289 -16.30 1.69 -1.66
CA GLY A 289 -17.53 2.08 -1.00
C GLY A 289 -17.61 1.65 0.47
N ALA A 290 -18.85 1.61 0.97
CA ALA A 290 -19.14 1.27 2.35
C ALA A 290 -18.74 -0.16 2.74
N ARG A 291 -18.67 -1.11 1.78
CA ARG A 291 -18.18 -2.47 2.01
C ARG A 291 -16.73 -2.60 1.59
N TYR A 292 -15.92 -3.10 2.50
CA TYR A 292 -14.53 -3.47 2.27
C TYR A 292 -14.39 -5.00 2.37
N PRO A 293 -14.53 -5.71 1.23
CA PRO A 293 -14.54 -7.17 1.23
C PRO A 293 -13.13 -7.74 1.41
N GLY A 294 -12.99 -8.65 2.36
CA GLY A 294 -11.79 -9.43 2.62
C GLY A 294 -12.09 -10.93 2.67
N PRO A 295 -11.06 -11.79 2.69
CA PRO A 295 -11.23 -13.25 2.71
C PRO A 295 -11.86 -13.79 3.99
N ASP A 296 -11.68 -13.11 5.12
CA ASP A 296 -12.18 -13.53 6.43
C ASP A 296 -13.51 -12.85 6.78
N VAL A 297 -13.73 -11.64 6.29
CA VAL A 297 -14.88 -10.79 6.62
C VAL A 297 -15.03 -9.66 5.60
N THR A 298 -16.26 -9.20 5.37
CA THR A 298 -16.53 -7.93 4.70
C THR A 298 -16.74 -6.86 5.77
N ALA A 299 -15.82 -5.90 5.91
CA ALA A 299 -15.97 -4.81 6.88
C ALA A 299 -16.87 -3.69 6.33
N ARG A 300 -17.68 -3.10 7.21
CA ARG A 300 -18.60 -2.00 6.92
C ARG A 300 -17.97 -0.67 7.34
N LEU A 301 -17.34 0.03 6.39
CA LEU A 301 -16.68 1.33 6.63
C LEU A 301 -17.66 2.44 7.01
N ASP A 302 -18.92 2.35 6.58
CA ASP A 302 -20.00 3.29 6.93
C ASP A 302 -20.50 3.16 8.37
N THR A 303 -20.00 2.19 9.14
CA THR A 303 -20.32 2.01 10.55
C THR A 303 -19.22 2.45 11.51
N VAL A 304 -18.02 2.74 10.97
CA VAL A 304 -16.85 3.18 11.74
C VAL A 304 -17.15 4.47 12.49
N ARG A 305 -16.83 4.51 13.77
CA ARG A 305 -16.79 5.73 14.58
C ARG A 305 -15.39 6.01 15.03
N LEU A 306 -14.97 7.27 14.89
CA LEU A 306 -13.67 7.77 15.32
C LEU A 306 -13.85 8.75 16.47
N THR A 307 -13.03 8.62 17.50
CA THR A 307 -13.00 9.53 18.66
C THR A 307 -11.56 9.82 19.06
N GLN A 308 -11.21 11.10 19.20
CA GLN A 308 -9.92 11.49 19.76
C GLN A 308 -9.95 11.26 21.27
N GLU A 309 -9.13 10.33 21.79
CA GLU A 309 -9.05 10.03 23.23
C GLU A 309 -8.02 10.88 23.97
N GLY A 310 -7.10 11.45 23.24
CA GLY A 310 -5.99 12.25 23.76
C GLY A 310 -4.96 12.52 22.67
N PRO A 311 -3.87 13.21 22.96
CA PRO A 311 -2.80 13.43 22.00
C PRO A 311 -2.30 12.11 21.41
N ASP A 312 -2.20 12.04 20.08
CA ASP A 312 -1.76 10.85 19.32
C ASP A 312 -2.54 9.56 19.63
N ARG A 313 -3.82 9.65 20.00
CA ARG A 313 -4.66 8.51 20.34
C ARG A 313 -6.05 8.65 19.72
N VAL A 314 -6.36 7.83 18.72
CA VAL A 314 -7.68 7.82 18.05
C VAL A 314 -8.33 6.46 18.25
N ARG A 315 -9.49 6.45 18.91
CA ARG A 315 -10.33 5.27 19.03
C ARG A 315 -11.09 5.02 17.74
N VAL A 316 -11.04 3.77 17.28
CA VAL A 316 -11.82 3.21 16.16
C VAL A 316 -12.77 2.18 16.74
N GLU A 317 -14.07 2.38 16.57
CA GLU A 317 -15.08 1.47 17.14
C GLU A 317 -16.34 1.40 16.28
N GLY A 318 -17.27 0.49 16.65
CA GLY A 318 -18.57 0.36 16.02
C GLY A 318 -18.56 -0.32 14.66
N VAL A 319 -17.41 -0.85 14.25
CA VAL A 319 -17.27 -1.54 12.96
C VAL A 319 -18.14 -2.78 12.94
N ARG A 320 -19.00 -2.90 11.89
CA ARG A 320 -19.80 -4.10 11.63
C ARG A 320 -19.15 -4.96 10.57
N GLY A 321 -19.28 -6.26 10.75
CA GLY A 321 -18.79 -7.27 9.81
C GLY A 321 -19.95 -8.01 9.15
N GLU A 322 -19.76 -8.39 7.91
CA GLU A 322 -20.65 -9.29 7.15
C GLU A 322 -19.84 -10.51 6.71
N ALA A 323 -20.52 -11.62 6.40
CA ALA A 323 -19.87 -12.80 5.85
C ALA A 323 -18.97 -12.43 4.65
N PRO A 324 -17.78 -13.04 4.50
CA PRO A 324 -16.85 -12.75 3.42
C PRO A 324 -17.42 -13.16 2.05
N PRO A 325 -16.88 -12.63 0.93
CA PRO A 325 -17.26 -13.07 -0.40
C PRO A 325 -16.82 -14.53 -0.66
N PRO A 326 -17.51 -15.26 -1.56
CA PRO A 326 -17.13 -16.63 -1.92
C PRO A 326 -15.83 -16.71 -2.74
N THR A 327 -15.30 -15.55 -3.17
CA THR A 327 -14.12 -15.48 -4.03
C THR A 327 -13.01 -14.65 -3.42
N LEU A 328 -11.76 -15.04 -3.67
CA LEU A 328 -10.55 -14.27 -3.36
C LEU A 328 -10.16 -13.39 -4.55
N LYS A 329 -9.58 -12.22 -4.27
CA LYS A 329 -8.81 -11.46 -5.26
C LYS A 329 -7.57 -12.27 -5.63
N VAL A 330 -7.22 -12.27 -6.93
CA VAL A 330 -5.97 -12.84 -7.45
C VAL A 330 -5.26 -11.76 -8.22
N GLY A 331 -4.02 -11.48 -7.84
CA GLY A 331 -3.15 -10.55 -8.58
C GLY A 331 -2.36 -11.30 -9.64
N LEU A 332 -2.53 -10.92 -10.90
CA LEU A 332 -1.81 -11.48 -12.04
C LEU A 332 -0.78 -10.48 -12.53
N ASN A 333 0.50 -10.81 -12.43
CA ASN A 333 1.60 -10.00 -12.96
C ASN A 333 2.16 -10.64 -14.23
N ARG A 334 2.21 -9.86 -15.31
CA ARG A 334 2.77 -10.28 -16.61
C ARG A 334 3.83 -9.30 -17.07
N LEU A 335 4.70 -9.75 -17.99
CA LEU A 335 5.56 -8.84 -18.74
C LEU A 335 4.71 -8.15 -19.81
N GLY A 336 4.64 -6.80 -19.75
CA GLY A 336 3.88 -6.00 -20.72
C GLY A 336 4.66 -5.64 -21.97
N GLY A 337 6.00 -5.70 -21.89
CA GLY A 337 6.91 -5.28 -22.94
C GLY A 337 8.05 -4.43 -22.36
N PHE A 338 8.55 -3.52 -23.21
CA PHE A 338 9.66 -2.64 -22.88
C PHE A 338 9.26 -1.18 -23.05
N ARG A 339 9.85 -0.30 -22.26
CA ARG A 339 9.63 1.15 -22.32
C ARG A 339 10.93 1.91 -22.28
N ASN A 340 10.93 3.09 -22.87
CA ASN A 340 11.99 4.09 -22.77
C ASN A 340 11.38 5.49 -22.75
N GLU A 341 12.18 6.45 -22.34
CA GLU A 341 11.72 7.83 -22.26
C GLU A 341 12.87 8.81 -22.48
N VAL A 342 12.53 9.99 -22.99
CA VAL A 342 13.42 11.15 -23.05
C VAL A 342 12.63 12.41 -22.73
N VAL A 343 13.28 13.36 -22.05
CA VAL A 343 12.70 14.66 -21.75
C VAL A 343 13.56 15.74 -22.37
N PHE A 344 13.00 16.40 -23.38
CA PHE A 344 13.59 17.56 -24.05
C PHE A 344 13.26 18.82 -23.26
N VAL A 345 14.23 19.73 -23.13
CA VAL A 345 14.07 21.00 -22.42
C VAL A 345 13.92 22.13 -23.42
N LEU A 346 12.83 22.87 -23.34
CA LEU A 346 12.45 23.93 -24.28
C LEU A 346 12.56 25.30 -23.59
N THR A 347 13.75 25.91 -23.65
CA THR A 347 14.03 27.18 -22.93
C THR A 347 13.65 28.39 -23.77
N GLY A 348 13.04 29.40 -23.15
CA GLY A 348 12.82 30.72 -23.70
C GLY A 348 11.64 30.81 -24.68
N LEU A 349 11.84 31.45 -25.82
CA LEU A 349 10.75 31.77 -26.75
C LEU A 349 10.29 30.56 -27.57
N GLU A 350 9.06 30.65 -28.09
CA GLU A 350 8.50 29.73 -29.11
C GLU A 350 8.44 28.26 -28.66
N VAL A 351 8.08 28.01 -27.42
CA VAL A 351 8.02 26.67 -26.82
C VAL A 351 7.19 25.69 -27.65
N GLU A 352 6.00 26.12 -28.12
CA GLU A 352 5.13 25.29 -28.95
C GLU A 352 5.76 24.94 -30.31
N ALA A 353 6.44 25.89 -30.95
CA ALA A 353 7.11 25.67 -32.21
C ALA A 353 8.30 24.70 -32.05
N LYS A 354 9.08 24.85 -30.99
CA LYS A 354 10.15 23.91 -30.61
C LYS A 354 9.60 22.52 -30.35
N ALA A 355 8.52 22.40 -29.60
CA ALA A 355 7.86 21.13 -29.35
C ALA A 355 7.34 20.47 -30.62
N ALA A 356 6.74 21.25 -31.54
CA ALA A 356 6.25 20.77 -32.81
C ALA A 356 7.41 20.29 -33.71
N LEU A 357 8.53 21.00 -33.73
CA LEU A 357 9.73 20.61 -34.50
C LEU A 357 10.29 19.27 -34.02
N VAL A 358 10.50 19.12 -32.69
CA VAL A 358 11.01 17.86 -32.13
C VAL A 358 10.08 16.68 -32.41
N ARG A 359 8.75 16.89 -32.26
CA ARG A 359 7.78 15.86 -32.59
C ARG A 359 7.88 15.41 -34.05
N ALA A 360 7.94 16.37 -34.99
CA ALA A 360 8.10 16.06 -36.41
C ALA A 360 9.39 15.28 -36.70
N GLN A 361 10.53 15.73 -36.13
CA GLN A 361 11.82 15.08 -36.32
C GLN A 361 11.85 13.65 -35.79
N MET A 362 11.27 13.43 -34.60
CA MET A 362 11.17 12.07 -34.03
C MET A 362 10.20 11.18 -34.82
N GLU A 363 9.07 11.72 -35.31
CA GLU A 363 8.15 10.98 -36.16
C GLU A 363 8.80 10.59 -37.49
N ASP A 364 9.60 11.47 -38.10
CA ASP A 364 10.38 11.17 -39.29
C ASP A 364 11.41 10.05 -39.03
N ALA A 365 12.08 10.11 -37.86
CA ALA A 365 13.00 9.05 -37.45
C ALA A 365 12.26 7.70 -37.25
N PHE A 366 11.06 7.73 -36.63
CA PHE A 366 10.24 6.53 -36.48
C PHE A 366 9.73 5.98 -37.81
N ALA A 367 9.47 6.84 -38.80
CA ALA A 367 8.99 6.42 -40.11
C ALA A 367 10.04 5.62 -40.89
N VAL A 368 11.33 5.92 -40.70
CA VAL A 368 12.44 5.22 -41.37
C VAL A 368 13.06 4.11 -40.50
N ALA A 369 12.68 4.00 -39.24
CA ALA A 369 13.19 2.97 -38.34
C ALA A 369 12.71 1.57 -38.77
N THR A 370 13.58 0.58 -38.58
CA THR A 370 13.25 -0.84 -38.86
C THR A 370 12.09 -1.32 -37.96
N CYS A 371 11.97 -0.77 -36.77
CA CYS A 371 10.92 -1.10 -35.81
C CYS A 371 10.41 0.20 -35.16
N ARG A 372 9.18 0.61 -35.53
CA ARG A 372 8.52 1.77 -34.92
C ARG A 372 7.89 1.37 -33.59
N PRO A 373 8.07 2.13 -32.49
CA PRO A 373 7.37 1.86 -31.23
C PRO A 373 5.84 1.86 -31.42
N ARG A 374 5.18 0.83 -30.88
CA ARG A 374 3.71 0.67 -30.99
C ARG A 374 2.95 1.78 -30.26
N HIS A 375 3.46 2.20 -29.09
CA HIS A 375 2.87 3.25 -28.29
C HIS A 375 3.86 4.40 -28.14
N VAL A 376 3.42 5.58 -28.54
CA VAL A 376 4.19 6.84 -28.49
C VAL A 376 3.32 7.86 -27.76
N ARG A 377 3.78 8.36 -26.63
CA ARG A 377 3.07 9.38 -25.85
C ARG A 377 3.93 10.62 -25.70
N TRP A 378 3.37 11.75 -26.13
CA TRP A 378 3.95 13.07 -25.96
C TRP A 378 3.22 13.86 -24.86
N GLU A 379 3.97 14.58 -24.03
CA GLU A 379 3.44 15.42 -22.99
C GLU A 379 4.27 16.71 -22.88
N LEU A 380 3.63 17.87 -23.12
CA LEU A 380 4.26 19.18 -22.95
C LEU A 380 3.85 19.75 -21.60
N VAL A 381 4.81 19.84 -20.70
CA VAL A 381 4.62 20.41 -19.35
C VAL A 381 5.12 21.86 -19.36
N ARG A 382 4.18 22.80 -19.26
CA ARG A 382 4.45 24.25 -19.27
C ARG A 382 4.86 24.70 -17.87
N THR A 383 6.18 24.74 -17.64
CA THR A 383 6.81 25.27 -16.41
C THR A 383 7.42 26.64 -16.63
N ASP A 384 7.55 27.03 -17.91
CA ASP A 384 8.13 28.29 -18.35
C ASP A 384 7.32 29.50 -17.92
N ARG A 385 8.01 30.58 -17.57
CA ARG A 385 7.42 31.86 -17.20
C ARG A 385 8.04 32.98 -18.08
N PRO A 386 7.25 33.96 -18.49
CA PRO A 386 7.78 35.17 -19.16
C PRO A 386 8.77 35.89 -18.24
N ASP A 387 9.84 36.41 -18.83
CA ASP A 387 10.87 37.20 -18.14
C ASP A 387 11.43 36.55 -16.86
N ALA A 388 11.65 35.20 -16.95
CA ALA A 388 12.12 34.40 -15.83
C ALA A 388 13.56 34.74 -15.45
N ARG A 389 13.87 34.62 -14.14
CA ARG A 389 15.20 34.98 -13.61
C ARG A 389 16.20 33.84 -13.66
N THR A 390 15.75 32.61 -13.89
CA THR A 390 16.60 31.43 -14.02
C THR A 390 16.22 30.64 -15.27
N GLU A 391 17.18 29.89 -15.80
CA GLU A 391 16.97 29.06 -17.00
C GLU A 391 15.89 28.00 -16.75
N GLU A 392 15.86 27.40 -15.56
CA GLU A 392 14.87 26.39 -15.18
C GLU A 392 13.44 26.99 -15.24
N THR A 393 13.26 28.20 -14.71
CA THR A 393 11.93 28.86 -14.72
C THR A 393 11.57 29.48 -16.07
N ALA A 394 12.54 29.57 -17.01
CA ALA A 394 12.34 29.95 -18.40
C ALA A 394 12.06 28.74 -19.31
N SER A 395 12.04 27.54 -18.78
CA SER A 395 11.99 26.29 -19.55
C SER A 395 10.70 25.53 -19.35
N ALA A 396 10.20 24.94 -20.44
CA ALA A 396 9.17 23.90 -20.45
C ALA A 396 9.81 22.53 -20.72
N LEU A 397 9.10 21.47 -20.38
CA LEU A 397 9.55 20.09 -20.57
C LEU A 397 8.67 19.37 -21.58
N LEU A 398 9.27 18.83 -22.63
CA LEU A 398 8.60 17.96 -23.59
C LEU A 398 9.02 16.51 -23.33
N ARG A 399 8.13 15.74 -22.75
CA ARG A 399 8.34 14.33 -22.41
C ARG A 399 7.87 13.45 -23.56
N LEU A 400 8.70 12.51 -23.98
CA LEU A 400 8.37 11.45 -24.91
C LEU A 400 8.55 10.10 -24.22
N VAL A 401 7.47 9.33 -24.12
CA VAL A 401 7.49 7.94 -23.63
C VAL A 401 7.11 7.00 -24.75
N VAL A 402 7.92 5.97 -24.96
CA VAL A 402 7.66 4.92 -25.95
C VAL A 402 7.54 3.56 -25.26
N ARG A 403 6.62 2.72 -25.77
CA ARG A 403 6.42 1.33 -25.30
C ARG A 403 6.23 0.40 -26.48
N ASP A 404 6.82 -0.80 -26.38
CA ASP A 404 6.67 -1.86 -27.36
C ASP A 404 6.89 -3.24 -26.71
N PRO A 405 6.24 -4.32 -27.19
CA PRO A 405 6.61 -5.69 -26.81
C PRO A 405 8.04 -6.06 -27.20
N ASP A 406 8.59 -5.46 -28.27
CA ASP A 406 9.94 -5.66 -28.74
C ASP A 406 10.91 -4.64 -28.10
N ALA A 407 11.97 -5.15 -27.46
CA ALA A 407 13.00 -4.32 -26.82
C ALA A 407 13.77 -3.43 -27.81
N ASP A 408 13.94 -3.88 -29.05
CA ASP A 408 14.69 -3.14 -30.06
C ASP A 408 13.97 -1.88 -30.53
N ALA A 409 12.61 -1.92 -30.58
CA ALA A 409 11.79 -0.77 -30.93
C ALA A 409 11.94 0.42 -29.99
N VAL A 410 12.25 0.17 -28.71
CA VAL A 410 12.44 1.19 -27.68
C VAL A 410 13.90 1.31 -27.22
N GLY A 411 14.78 0.59 -27.89
CA GLY A 411 16.20 0.47 -27.56
C GLY A 411 17.08 1.55 -28.19
N ARG A 412 18.18 1.09 -28.80
CA ARG A 412 19.23 1.95 -29.34
C ARG A 412 18.74 2.84 -30.50
N ALA A 413 17.82 2.35 -31.33
CA ALA A 413 17.26 3.14 -32.44
C ALA A 413 16.51 4.37 -31.93
N PHE A 414 15.66 4.20 -30.91
CA PHE A 414 14.97 5.30 -30.23
C PHE A 414 15.95 6.28 -29.56
N SER A 415 16.90 5.77 -28.77
CA SER A 415 17.87 6.60 -28.05
C SER A 415 18.79 7.35 -29.01
N GLY A 416 19.22 6.69 -30.12
CA GLY A 416 20.02 7.31 -31.17
C GLY A 416 19.32 8.47 -31.86
N ALA A 417 18.06 8.24 -32.29
CA ALA A 417 17.25 9.28 -32.91
C ALA A 417 17.10 10.54 -32.05
N ALA A 418 16.85 10.36 -30.73
CA ALA A 418 16.72 11.49 -29.81
C ALA A 418 18.06 12.24 -29.62
N VAL A 419 19.20 11.54 -29.60
CA VAL A 419 20.54 12.14 -29.44
C VAL A 419 20.98 12.85 -30.72
N GLU A 420 20.65 12.35 -31.91
CA GLU A 420 20.99 12.95 -33.21
C GLU A 420 20.39 14.35 -33.36
N LEU A 421 19.32 14.68 -32.64
CA LEU A 421 18.71 16.02 -32.64
C LEU A 421 19.59 17.10 -32.00
N ALA A 422 20.63 16.72 -31.27
CA ALA A 422 21.45 17.66 -30.49
C ALA A 422 22.06 18.80 -31.31
N LEU A 423 22.37 18.58 -32.58
CA LEU A 423 22.90 19.61 -33.49
C LEU A 423 21.95 19.96 -34.65
N ALA A 424 20.76 19.36 -34.70
CA ALA A 424 19.86 19.45 -35.85
C ALA A 424 18.46 19.96 -35.52
N SER A 425 18.20 20.34 -34.27
CA SER A 425 16.86 20.74 -33.81
C SER A 425 16.77 22.26 -33.50
N TYR A 426 16.08 22.64 -32.45
CA TYR A 426 15.83 24.03 -32.07
C TYR A 426 17.02 24.67 -31.32
N PRO A 427 17.13 26.02 -31.30
CA PRO A 427 18.19 26.72 -30.56
C PRO A 427 18.08 26.47 -29.06
N GLY A 428 19.21 26.11 -28.41
CA GLY A 428 19.24 25.73 -26.99
C GLY A 428 18.82 24.28 -26.73
N PHE A 429 18.86 23.41 -27.73
CA PHE A 429 18.50 21.99 -27.57
C PHE A 429 19.35 21.32 -26.49
N HIS A 430 18.66 20.75 -25.52
CA HIS A 430 19.26 19.78 -24.60
C HIS A 430 18.18 18.86 -24.02
N VAL A 431 18.61 17.81 -23.32
CA VAL A 431 17.74 16.85 -22.63
C VAL A 431 18.08 16.82 -21.16
N LEU A 432 17.13 16.52 -20.29
CA LEU A 432 17.38 16.41 -18.84
C LEU A 432 18.42 15.34 -18.52
N ALA A 433 18.36 14.22 -19.24
CA ALA A 433 19.33 13.14 -19.18
C ALA A 433 19.34 12.41 -20.52
N PRO A 434 20.49 11.83 -20.93
CA PRO A 434 20.52 10.97 -22.09
C PRO A 434 19.50 9.83 -21.96
N PRO A 435 18.76 9.48 -23.03
CA PRO A 435 17.81 8.39 -23.00
C PRO A 435 18.54 7.07 -22.63
N ALA A 436 17.96 6.32 -21.71
CA ALA A 436 18.50 5.07 -21.21
C ALA A 436 18.30 3.92 -22.21
N LYS A 437 18.69 2.72 -21.83
CA LYS A 437 18.28 1.49 -22.50
C LYS A 437 16.81 1.24 -22.23
N GLY A 438 16.10 0.65 -23.18
CA GLY A 438 14.74 0.17 -22.97
C GLY A 438 14.67 -0.79 -21.76
N THR A 439 13.73 -0.58 -20.86
CA THR A 439 13.54 -1.39 -19.65
C THR A 439 12.22 -2.15 -19.70
N PRO A 440 12.18 -3.42 -19.27
CA PRO A 440 10.93 -4.16 -19.20
C PRO A 440 9.99 -3.54 -18.17
N TYR A 441 8.69 -3.51 -18.48
CA TYR A 441 7.63 -3.13 -17.55
C TYR A 441 6.63 -4.26 -17.35
N GLY A 442 5.98 -4.27 -16.20
CA GLY A 442 4.95 -5.23 -15.86
C GLY A 442 3.55 -4.69 -16.09
N VAL A 443 2.63 -5.62 -16.27
CA VAL A 443 1.18 -5.39 -16.35
C VAL A 443 0.54 -6.11 -15.17
N PHE A 444 -0.36 -5.44 -14.48
CA PHE A 444 -1.17 -6.00 -13.41
C PHE A 444 -2.61 -6.17 -13.84
N GLU A 445 -3.18 -7.33 -13.56
CA GLU A 445 -4.60 -7.64 -13.76
C GLU A 445 -5.15 -8.24 -12.48
N ALA A 446 -6.31 -7.75 -12.02
CA ALA A 446 -7.03 -8.34 -10.91
C ALA A 446 -8.01 -9.39 -11.43
N ALA A 447 -7.84 -10.63 -10.99
CA ALA A 447 -8.77 -11.73 -11.24
C ALA A 447 -9.45 -12.17 -9.94
N ARG A 448 -10.33 -13.16 -10.02
CA ARG A 448 -10.99 -13.78 -8.88
C ARG A 448 -10.90 -15.29 -8.99
N ALA A 449 -10.73 -15.97 -7.86
CA ALA A 449 -10.79 -17.41 -7.74
C ALA A 449 -11.80 -17.80 -6.65
N ASP A 450 -12.48 -18.95 -6.82
CA ASP A 450 -13.31 -19.52 -5.77
C ASP A 450 -12.47 -19.79 -4.52
N GLN A 451 -12.93 -19.32 -3.36
CA GLN A 451 -12.17 -19.43 -2.11
C GLN A 451 -11.95 -20.89 -1.70
N GLY A 452 -12.89 -21.77 -2.00
CA GLY A 452 -12.77 -23.21 -1.74
C GLY A 452 -11.78 -23.93 -2.67
N ALA A 453 -11.44 -23.34 -3.81
CA ALA A 453 -10.49 -23.89 -4.77
C ALA A 453 -9.03 -23.46 -4.49
N VAL A 454 -8.81 -22.43 -3.66
CA VAL A 454 -7.48 -21.93 -3.33
C VAL A 454 -6.98 -22.60 -2.05
N PRO A 455 -5.83 -23.29 -2.10
CA PRO A 455 -5.23 -23.83 -0.88
C PRO A 455 -4.88 -22.71 0.11
N HIS A 456 -5.12 -22.94 1.39
CA HIS A 456 -4.68 -22.06 2.47
C HIS A 456 -4.07 -22.92 3.55
N LEU A 457 -2.74 -22.93 3.65
CA LEU A 457 -2.00 -23.90 4.44
C LEU A 457 -1.14 -23.18 5.48
N ALA A 458 -1.35 -23.48 6.76
CA ALA A 458 -0.46 -23.09 7.84
C ALA A 458 0.58 -24.21 8.06
N VAL A 459 1.86 -23.90 7.87
CA VAL A 459 2.99 -24.78 8.17
C VAL A 459 3.55 -24.39 9.52
N LEU A 460 3.31 -25.26 10.50
CA LEU A 460 3.60 -25.01 11.91
C LEU A 460 5.11 -25.10 12.21
N PRO A 461 5.58 -24.63 13.38
CA PRO A 461 6.99 -24.70 13.74
C PRO A 461 7.58 -26.12 13.79
N ASP A 462 6.75 -27.13 14.04
CA ASP A 462 7.13 -28.56 14.05
C ASP A 462 7.04 -29.21 12.66
N GLY A 463 6.73 -28.45 11.61
CA GLY A 463 6.60 -28.93 10.24
C GLY A 463 5.23 -29.51 9.88
N ARG A 464 4.30 -29.64 10.83
CA ARG A 464 2.92 -30.08 10.51
C ARG A 464 2.23 -29.02 9.64
N ARG A 465 1.45 -29.50 8.67
CA ARG A 465 0.66 -28.67 7.76
C ARG A 465 -0.82 -28.76 8.13
N ILE A 466 -1.44 -27.63 8.36
CA ILE A 466 -2.87 -27.52 8.67
C ILE A 466 -3.55 -26.78 7.52
N ALA A 467 -4.54 -27.42 6.92
CA ALA A 467 -5.39 -26.76 5.94
C ALA A 467 -6.41 -25.87 6.67
N VAL A 468 -6.46 -24.59 6.27
CA VAL A 468 -7.49 -23.64 6.68
C VAL A 468 -8.62 -23.77 5.64
N GLY A 469 -9.79 -24.23 6.08
CA GLY A 469 -10.97 -24.34 5.21
C GLY A 469 -11.51 -22.99 4.78
N PRO A 470 -12.31 -22.93 3.70
CA PRO A 470 -13.04 -21.75 3.34
C PRO A 470 -14.05 -21.41 4.45
N PRO A 471 -14.53 -20.15 4.53
CA PRO A 471 -15.58 -19.77 5.45
C PRO A 471 -16.83 -20.63 5.29
N ALA A 472 -17.46 -20.97 6.42
CA ALA A 472 -18.71 -21.77 6.40
C ALA A 472 -19.85 -21.03 5.71
N ASP A 473 -19.90 -19.69 5.91
CA ASP A 473 -20.83 -18.79 5.27
C ASP A 473 -20.08 -17.81 4.38
N SER A 474 -20.63 -17.55 3.20
CA SER A 474 -20.12 -16.54 2.29
C SER A 474 -21.26 -15.76 1.65
N ARG A 475 -21.01 -14.49 1.35
CA ARG A 475 -22.02 -13.63 0.73
C ARG A 475 -21.37 -12.77 -0.36
N VAL A 476 -21.96 -12.76 -1.55
CA VAL A 476 -21.58 -11.77 -2.56
C VAL A 476 -21.98 -10.38 -2.03
N PRO A 477 -21.03 -9.42 -1.92
CA PRO A 477 -21.37 -8.09 -1.42
C PRO A 477 -22.37 -7.40 -2.37
N ASP A 478 -23.57 -7.13 -1.88
CA ASP A 478 -24.55 -6.31 -2.60
C ASP A 478 -24.14 -4.84 -2.58
N ALA A 479 -24.67 -4.04 -3.52
CA ALA A 479 -24.53 -2.60 -3.45
C ALA A 479 -25.16 -2.08 -2.14
N VAL A 480 -24.45 -1.22 -1.42
CA VAL A 480 -25.04 -0.51 -0.27
C VAL A 480 -25.89 0.63 -0.83
N PRO A 481 -27.15 0.75 -0.44
CA PRO A 481 -27.94 1.92 -0.81
C PRO A 481 -27.22 3.20 -0.42
N GLU A 482 -27.21 4.19 -1.30
CA GLU A 482 -26.62 5.48 -0.99
C GLU A 482 -27.37 6.10 0.21
N PRO A 483 -26.68 6.51 1.27
CA PRO A 483 -27.32 7.11 2.43
C PRO A 483 -27.96 8.45 2.06
N PRO A 484 -29.01 8.89 2.77
CA PRO A 484 -29.61 10.20 2.54
C PRO A 484 -28.56 11.29 2.76
N LEU A 485 -28.49 12.25 1.84
CA LEU A 485 -27.63 13.40 1.99
C LEU A 485 -28.12 14.31 3.15
N PRO A 486 -27.21 15.00 3.84
CA PRO A 486 -27.59 15.96 4.87
C PRO A 486 -28.39 17.11 4.25
N ALA A 487 -29.19 17.83 5.04
CA ALA A 487 -29.84 19.03 4.56
C ALA A 487 -28.80 20.04 4.01
N PRO A 488 -28.98 20.61 2.82
CA PRO A 488 -28.01 21.54 2.25
C PRO A 488 -27.81 22.78 3.14
N LEU A 489 -26.67 23.43 3.01
CA LEU A 489 -26.46 24.72 3.65
C LEU A 489 -27.47 25.75 3.09
N PRO A 490 -27.96 26.68 3.92
CA PRO A 490 -28.73 27.82 3.41
C PRO A 490 -27.90 28.61 2.39
N PRO A 491 -28.52 29.18 1.34
CA PRO A 491 -27.84 30.07 0.42
C PRO A 491 -27.20 31.25 1.16
N GLY A 492 -26.00 31.63 0.76
CA GLY A 492 -25.23 32.74 1.35
C GLY A 492 -24.15 33.22 0.39
N PRO A 493 -23.38 34.25 0.78
CA PRO A 493 -22.27 34.75 -0.01
C PRO A 493 -21.20 33.66 -0.18
N THR A 494 -20.60 33.63 -1.36
CA THR A 494 -19.54 32.67 -1.70
C THR A 494 -18.29 33.43 -2.17
N ARG A 495 -17.14 32.83 -1.93
CA ARG A 495 -15.85 33.30 -2.43
C ARG A 495 -15.16 32.23 -3.23
N ARG A 496 -14.62 32.58 -4.40
CA ARG A 496 -13.87 31.65 -5.22
C ARG A 496 -12.51 31.36 -4.59
N ALA A 497 -12.32 30.11 -4.15
CA ALA A 497 -11.14 29.70 -3.38
C ALA A 497 -10.80 28.24 -3.66
N PRO A 498 -9.54 27.80 -3.38
CA PRO A 498 -9.15 26.39 -3.49
C PRO A 498 -9.95 25.51 -2.54
N LEU A 499 -10.41 24.34 -3.05
CA LEU A 499 -11.12 23.36 -2.23
C LEU A 499 -10.33 22.96 -0.97
N GLY A 500 -9.00 22.91 -1.10
CA GLY A 500 -8.10 22.49 -0.03
C GLY A 500 -8.10 23.37 1.23
N LEU A 501 -8.74 24.55 1.20
CA LEU A 501 -8.92 25.36 2.41
C LEU A 501 -9.96 24.76 3.37
N VAL A 502 -10.92 23.99 2.87
CA VAL A 502 -12.01 23.41 3.67
C VAL A 502 -12.04 21.88 3.65
N ALA A 503 -11.38 21.25 2.67
CA ALA A 503 -11.41 19.81 2.50
C ALA A 503 -10.01 19.19 2.43
N GLY A 504 -9.83 18.08 3.12
CA GLY A 504 -8.72 17.16 2.90
C GLY A 504 -9.03 16.20 1.76
N ALA A 505 -7.99 15.71 1.09
CA ALA A 505 -8.14 14.64 0.12
C ALA A 505 -6.96 13.66 0.18
N ARG A 506 -7.25 12.42 -0.15
CA ARG A 506 -6.27 11.33 -0.28
C ARG A 506 -6.60 10.49 -1.49
N SER A 507 -5.60 10.20 -2.33
CA SER A 507 -5.80 9.39 -3.53
C SER A 507 -4.71 8.35 -3.68
N GLY A 508 -5.02 7.29 -4.41
CA GLY A 508 -4.09 6.21 -4.70
C GLY A 508 -4.61 5.26 -5.76
N ASP A 509 -3.77 4.31 -6.13
CA ASP A 509 -4.11 3.25 -7.07
C ASP A 509 -4.96 2.16 -6.43
N LYS A 510 -5.77 1.53 -7.26
CA LYS A 510 -6.55 0.33 -6.93
C LYS A 510 -6.52 -0.60 -8.15
N GLY A 511 -5.35 -1.20 -8.42
CA GLY A 511 -5.11 -1.95 -9.65
C GLY A 511 -5.09 -1.05 -10.88
N GLY A 512 -6.04 -1.24 -11.80
CA GLY A 512 -6.21 -0.39 -13.00
C GLY A 512 -7.01 0.89 -12.74
N ASP A 513 -7.62 1.04 -11.55
CA ASP A 513 -8.45 2.15 -11.13
C ASP A 513 -7.69 3.08 -10.16
N ALA A 514 -8.27 4.23 -9.86
CA ALA A 514 -7.81 5.09 -8.77
C ALA A 514 -8.96 5.44 -7.85
N ASN A 515 -8.66 5.62 -6.54
CA ASN A 515 -9.60 6.21 -5.61
C ASN A 515 -9.20 7.65 -5.25
N ILE A 516 -10.19 8.47 -4.92
CA ILE A 516 -10.02 9.83 -4.40
C ILE A 516 -10.98 9.98 -3.22
N GLY A 517 -10.49 9.85 -2.00
CA GLY A 517 -11.21 10.16 -0.78
C GLY A 517 -11.14 11.65 -0.47
N VAL A 518 -12.27 12.27 -0.16
CA VAL A 518 -12.38 13.70 0.17
C VAL A 518 -13.18 13.83 1.46
N TRP A 519 -12.64 14.50 2.45
CA TRP A 519 -13.33 14.68 3.74
C TRP A 519 -13.28 16.12 4.23
N VAL A 520 -14.19 16.45 5.13
CA VAL A 520 -14.25 17.75 5.80
C VAL A 520 -14.36 17.56 7.32
N ARG A 521 -14.02 18.60 8.07
CA ARG A 521 -13.90 18.53 9.53
C ARG A 521 -15.20 18.88 10.26
N THR A 522 -16.01 19.79 9.69
CA THR A 522 -17.20 20.31 10.33
C THR A 522 -18.50 19.80 9.67
N GLU A 523 -19.58 19.77 10.42
CA GLU A 523 -20.89 19.40 9.91
C GLU A 523 -21.40 20.41 8.83
N ALA A 524 -21.10 21.70 9.00
CA ALA A 524 -21.44 22.72 8.01
C ALA A 524 -20.72 22.47 6.68
N ALA A 525 -19.43 22.18 6.71
CA ALA A 525 -18.65 21.83 5.52
C ALA A 525 -19.15 20.52 4.89
N TRP A 526 -19.59 19.54 5.68
CA TRP A 526 -20.17 18.29 5.18
C TRP A 526 -21.48 18.55 4.42
N ARG A 527 -22.37 19.38 4.97
CA ARG A 527 -23.61 19.77 4.32
C ARG A 527 -23.39 20.46 2.98
N TRP A 528 -22.28 21.20 2.82
CA TRP A 528 -21.90 21.81 1.55
C TRP A 528 -21.26 20.79 0.62
N LEU A 529 -20.21 20.08 1.07
CA LEU A 529 -19.43 19.15 0.23
C LEU A 529 -20.28 18.04 -0.38
N ALA A 530 -21.21 17.49 0.41
CA ALA A 530 -22.08 16.39 -0.03
C ALA A 530 -22.98 16.75 -1.22
N HIS A 531 -23.32 18.04 -1.37
CA HIS A 531 -24.12 18.54 -2.49
C HIS A 531 -23.27 19.14 -3.62
N GLU A 532 -22.14 19.78 -3.31
CA GLU A 532 -21.29 20.44 -4.29
C GLU A 532 -20.48 19.42 -5.11
N LEU A 533 -19.87 18.44 -4.46
CA LEU A 533 -18.93 17.54 -5.12
C LEU A 533 -19.67 16.29 -5.65
N THR A 534 -20.38 16.45 -6.76
CA THR A 534 -21.00 15.36 -7.53
C THR A 534 -20.00 14.70 -8.47
N THR A 535 -20.34 13.60 -9.13
CA THR A 535 -19.52 12.96 -10.18
C THR A 535 -19.28 13.89 -11.36
N GLU A 536 -20.28 14.66 -11.75
CA GLU A 536 -20.19 15.65 -12.83
C GLU A 536 -19.25 16.79 -12.44
N ARG A 537 -19.36 17.24 -11.18
CA ARG A 537 -18.48 18.28 -10.65
C ARG A 537 -17.04 17.82 -10.59
N LEU A 538 -16.78 16.61 -10.15
CA LEU A 538 -15.44 16.00 -10.15
C LEU A 538 -14.84 15.99 -11.57
N ARG A 539 -15.60 15.57 -12.58
CA ARG A 539 -15.15 15.56 -13.99
C ARG A 539 -14.81 16.95 -14.51
N GLN A 540 -15.57 17.98 -14.11
CA GLN A 540 -15.27 19.37 -14.45
C GLN A 540 -13.98 19.87 -13.79
N LEU A 541 -13.75 19.48 -12.54
CA LEU A 541 -12.56 19.88 -11.78
C LEU A 541 -11.32 19.12 -12.21
N LEU A 542 -11.47 17.85 -12.58
CA LEU A 542 -10.39 16.95 -13.04
C LEU A 542 -10.70 16.43 -14.45
N PRO A 543 -10.48 17.22 -15.52
CA PRO A 543 -10.85 16.84 -16.89
C PRO A 543 -10.23 15.52 -17.37
N GLU A 544 -9.07 15.13 -16.86
CA GLU A 544 -8.44 13.83 -17.19
C GLU A 544 -9.28 12.62 -16.78
N THR A 545 -10.21 12.77 -15.83
CA THR A 545 -11.15 11.71 -15.45
C THR A 545 -12.28 11.52 -16.48
N GLY A 546 -12.42 12.45 -17.41
CA GLY A 546 -13.36 12.39 -18.52
C GLY A 546 -12.79 11.81 -19.81
N THR A 547 -11.46 11.60 -19.91
CA THR A 547 -10.77 11.06 -21.10
C THR A 547 -10.16 9.71 -20.75
N GLY A 548 -10.20 8.75 -21.67
CA GLY A 548 -9.57 7.43 -21.46
C GLY A 548 -8.06 7.56 -21.20
N ALA A 549 -7.45 6.52 -20.63
CA ALA A 549 -6.05 6.47 -20.21
C ALA A 549 -5.01 6.86 -21.31
N GLU A 550 -5.41 6.88 -22.56
CA GLU A 550 -4.56 7.20 -23.72
C GLU A 550 -4.80 8.61 -24.31
N GLY A 551 -5.66 9.44 -23.69
CA GLY A 551 -5.83 10.85 -24.10
C GLY A 551 -6.43 11.08 -25.49
N GLY A 552 -7.05 10.06 -26.10
CA GLY A 552 -7.67 10.17 -27.43
C GLY A 552 -9.00 10.93 -27.38
N THR A 553 -9.13 11.96 -28.22
CA THR A 553 -10.42 12.66 -28.45
C THR A 553 -11.40 11.68 -29.11
N GLY A 554 -12.36 11.16 -28.34
CA GLY A 554 -13.41 10.25 -28.81
C GLY A 554 -13.59 8.95 -28.04
N ALA A 555 -12.72 8.63 -27.06
CA ALA A 555 -12.97 7.52 -26.15
C ALA A 555 -14.15 7.84 -25.21
N PRO A 556 -15.02 6.87 -24.87
CA PRO A 556 -16.03 7.08 -23.84
C PRO A 556 -15.33 7.48 -22.53
N GLY A 557 -15.90 8.48 -21.84
CA GLY A 557 -15.35 8.95 -20.56
C GLY A 557 -15.18 7.82 -19.55
N LEU A 558 -14.19 7.94 -18.67
CA LEU A 558 -13.95 6.96 -17.61
C LEU A 558 -15.17 6.84 -16.69
N ALA A 559 -15.43 5.63 -16.23
CA ALA A 559 -16.47 5.41 -15.23
C ALA A 559 -16.04 6.05 -13.90
N VAL A 560 -16.85 6.94 -13.35
CA VAL A 560 -16.63 7.54 -12.04
C VAL A 560 -17.79 7.14 -11.15
N THR A 561 -17.50 6.42 -10.07
CA THR A 561 -18.47 6.05 -9.04
C THR A 561 -18.20 6.88 -7.80
N ARG A 562 -19.27 7.43 -7.22
CA ARG A 562 -19.22 8.19 -5.96
C ARG A 562 -19.79 7.35 -4.83
N HIS A 563 -19.13 7.34 -3.70
CA HIS A 563 -19.59 6.71 -2.47
C HIS A 563 -19.67 7.76 -1.36
N VAL A 564 -20.77 7.75 -0.61
CA VAL A 564 -21.05 8.71 0.45
C VAL A 564 -20.85 8.02 1.81
N LEU A 565 -19.97 8.59 2.65
CA LEU A 565 -19.62 8.09 3.97
C LEU A 565 -19.90 9.16 5.04
N PRO A 566 -21.17 9.34 5.46
CA PRO A 566 -21.57 10.41 6.38
C PRO A 566 -20.88 10.33 7.74
N ASN A 567 -20.63 9.10 8.22
CA ASN A 567 -19.94 8.83 9.47
C ASN A 567 -18.51 9.38 9.52
N LEU A 568 -17.87 9.54 8.36
CA LEU A 568 -16.53 10.14 8.20
C LEU A 568 -16.60 11.57 7.64
N ARG A 569 -17.79 12.12 7.39
CA ARG A 569 -18.00 13.36 6.63
C ARG A 569 -17.21 13.38 5.33
N ALA A 570 -17.29 12.28 4.60
CA ALA A 570 -16.42 12.01 3.45
C ALA A 570 -17.18 11.51 2.23
N LEU A 571 -16.61 11.81 1.08
CA LEU A 571 -16.96 11.22 -0.21
C LEU A 571 -15.76 10.42 -0.69
N ASN A 572 -15.99 9.26 -1.28
CA ASN A 572 -14.94 8.51 -1.96
C ASN A 572 -15.33 8.27 -3.42
N PHE A 573 -14.46 8.67 -4.34
CA PHE A 573 -14.63 8.47 -5.76
C PHE A 573 -13.72 7.35 -6.25
N VAL A 574 -14.25 6.49 -7.09
CA VAL A 574 -13.47 5.49 -7.83
C VAL A 574 -13.51 5.87 -9.30
N VAL A 575 -12.34 6.09 -9.90
CA VAL A 575 -12.16 6.41 -11.32
C VAL A 575 -11.66 5.15 -12.02
N GLY A 576 -12.60 4.47 -12.68
CA GLY A 576 -12.34 3.18 -13.35
C GLY A 576 -11.43 3.33 -14.57
N GLY A 577 -10.41 2.49 -14.67
CA GLY A 577 -9.53 2.39 -15.82
C GLY A 577 -8.55 3.55 -16.03
N ILE A 578 -8.44 4.52 -15.12
CA ILE A 578 -7.51 5.66 -15.26
C ILE A 578 -6.04 5.22 -15.26
N LEU A 579 -5.74 4.13 -14.59
CA LEU A 579 -4.42 3.50 -14.54
C LEU A 579 -4.30 2.28 -15.48
N GLY A 580 -5.32 1.98 -16.30
CA GLY A 580 -5.29 0.94 -17.33
C GLY A 580 -4.71 -0.39 -16.82
N GLU A 581 -3.57 -0.79 -17.37
CA GLU A 581 -2.88 -2.05 -17.06
C GLU A 581 -2.06 -2.02 -15.75
N GLY A 582 -2.35 -1.09 -14.85
CA GLY A 582 -1.70 -0.96 -13.54
C GLY A 582 -0.49 -0.04 -13.52
N VAL A 583 0.00 0.21 -12.31
CA VAL A 583 1.02 1.21 -11.97
C VAL A 583 2.31 1.07 -12.79
N ALA A 584 2.83 -0.15 -12.94
CA ALA A 584 4.10 -0.40 -13.63
C ALA A 584 4.03 -0.14 -15.14
N ALA A 585 2.82 -0.23 -15.72
CA ALA A 585 2.58 0.00 -17.14
C ALA A 585 2.36 1.48 -17.49
N GLN A 586 2.14 2.35 -16.50
CA GLN A 586 1.73 3.72 -16.75
C GLN A 586 2.83 4.59 -17.36
N ALA A 587 2.43 5.37 -18.38
CA ALA A 587 3.22 6.48 -18.89
C ALA A 587 2.78 7.85 -18.33
N ARG A 588 1.77 7.89 -17.45
CA ARG A 588 1.30 9.11 -16.79
C ARG A 588 2.40 9.75 -15.96
N PHE A 589 2.31 11.07 -15.76
CA PHE A 589 3.16 11.83 -14.84
C PHE A 589 3.02 11.32 -13.39
N ASP A 590 1.78 11.01 -12.98
CA ASP A 590 1.45 10.37 -11.70
C ASP A 590 0.97 8.92 -11.95
N PRO A 591 1.89 7.94 -11.99
CA PRO A 591 1.54 6.56 -12.36
C PRO A 591 0.74 5.82 -11.29
N GLN A 592 0.72 6.32 -10.06
CA GLN A 592 0.02 5.73 -8.92
C GLN A 592 -1.21 6.53 -8.48
N ALA A 593 -1.59 7.58 -9.22
CA ALA A 593 -2.70 8.46 -8.86
C ALA A 593 -2.57 9.08 -7.44
N LYS A 594 -1.35 9.19 -6.91
CA LYS A 594 -1.09 9.73 -5.56
C LYS A 594 -1.38 11.24 -5.46
N ALA A 595 -1.25 11.97 -6.57
CA ALA A 595 -1.42 13.43 -6.62
C ALA A 595 -2.83 13.87 -7.04
N LEU A 596 -3.73 12.96 -7.44
CA LEU A 596 -5.09 13.34 -7.87
C LEU A 596 -5.86 14.10 -6.77
N GLY A 597 -5.72 13.67 -5.51
CA GLY A 597 -6.33 14.34 -4.37
C GLY A 597 -5.80 15.76 -4.17
N GLU A 598 -4.49 15.95 -4.26
CA GLU A 598 -3.87 17.28 -4.13
C GLU A 598 -4.20 18.18 -5.32
N TRP A 599 -4.27 17.63 -6.54
CA TRP A 599 -4.75 18.37 -7.69
C TRP A 599 -6.21 18.79 -7.50
N LEU A 600 -7.09 17.93 -7.00
CA LEU A 600 -8.47 18.28 -6.66
C LEU A 600 -8.52 19.40 -5.61
N ARG A 601 -7.72 19.31 -4.54
CA ARG A 601 -7.63 20.34 -3.50
C ARG A 601 -7.19 21.70 -4.02
N SER A 602 -6.37 21.74 -5.05
CA SER A 602 -5.91 23.00 -5.68
C SER A 602 -6.97 23.66 -6.57
N ARG A 603 -8.06 22.95 -6.90
CA ARG A 603 -9.11 23.48 -7.78
C ARG A 603 -9.97 24.50 -7.04
N HIS A 604 -10.29 25.62 -7.73
CA HIS A 604 -11.11 26.69 -7.17
C HIS A 604 -12.59 26.42 -7.37
N LEU A 605 -13.36 26.53 -6.31
CA LEU A 605 -14.82 26.47 -6.26
C LEU A 605 -15.37 27.73 -5.61
N ASP A 606 -16.67 27.97 -5.78
CA ASP A 606 -17.39 29.01 -5.06
C ASP A 606 -17.78 28.46 -3.68
N ILE A 607 -16.94 28.72 -2.70
CA ILE A 607 -17.06 28.20 -1.33
C ILE A 607 -17.83 29.21 -0.48
N PRO A 608 -18.84 28.79 0.31
CA PRO A 608 -19.52 29.67 1.26
C PRO A 608 -18.54 30.37 2.19
N GLU A 609 -18.64 31.69 2.31
CA GLU A 609 -17.71 32.49 3.13
C GLU A 609 -17.71 32.02 4.59
N THR A 610 -18.85 31.60 5.09
CA THR A 610 -18.99 31.02 6.45
C THR A 610 -18.13 29.79 6.70
N LEU A 611 -17.67 29.08 5.65
CA LEU A 611 -16.76 27.94 5.77
C LEU A 611 -15.28 28.37 5.67
N LEU A 612 -14.99 29.51 5.05
CA LEU A 612 -13.64 30.03 4.84
C LEU A 612 -13.15 30.86 6.03
N ASP A 613 -14.06 31.43 6.82
CA ASP A 613 -13.76 32.30 7.94
C ASP A 613 -13.68 31.54 9.29
N THR A 614 -13.62 30.20 9.25
CA THR A 614 -13.44 29.38 10.45
C THR A 614 -11.96 29.30 10.83
N PRO A 615 -11.61 29.18 12.13
CA PRO A 615 -10.22 29.02 12.56
C PRO A 615 -9.50 27.86 11.86
N GLU A 616 -10.23 26.76 11.60
CA GLU A 616 -9.69 25.59 10.91
C GLU A 616 -9.36 25.86 9.43
N ALA A 617 -10.08 26.79 8.77
CA ALA A 617 -9.80 27.19 7.39
C ALA A 617 -8.62 28.19 7.31
N LEU A 618 -8.34 28.90 8.39
CA LEU A 618 -7.28 29.91 8.45
C LEU A 618 -5.91 29.32 8.84
N GLY A 619 -5.83 27.99 9.08
CA GLY A 619 -4.56 27.31 9.36
C GLY A 619 -4.00 27.61 10.76
N GLY A 620 -4.83 28.04 11.70
CA GLY A 620 -4.45 28.10 13.10
C GLY A 620 -4.28 26.67 13.65
N PRO A 621 -3.25 26.42 14.48
CA PRO A 621 -3.21 25.16 15.22
C PRO A 621 -4.50 25.07 16.05
N PRO A 622 -5.09 23.85 16.19
CA PRO A 622 -6.16 23.67 17.15
C PRO A 622 -5.65 24.13 18.51
N ASP A 623 -6.44 24.94 19.24
CA ASP A 623 -6.10 25.37 20.60
C ASP A 623 -5.65 24.13 21.39
N ASP A 624 -4.39 24.10 21.75
CA ASP A 624 -3.87 23.08 22.67
C ASP A 624 -4.38 23.44 24.07
N PRO A 625 -5.35 22.70 24.63
CA PRO A 625 -5.88 23.00 25.97
C PRO A 625 -4.83 22.85 27.07
N HIS A 626 -3.62 22.41 26.73
CA HIS A 626 -2.49 22.21 27.64
C HIS A 626 -1.27 23.08 27.28
N ALA A 627 -1.39 24.01 26.30
CA ALA A 627 -0.33 24.99 26.08
C ALA A 627 -0.18 25.84 27.34
N PRO A 628 1.05 26.04 27.88
CA PRO A 628 1.24 27.00 28.96
C PRO A 628 0.78 28.39 28.48
N PRO A 629 0.12 29.19 29.31
CA PRO A 629 -0.34 30.51 28.95
C PRO A 629 0.85 31.32 28.41
N ASP A 630 0.64 32.00 27.30
CA ASP A 630 1.62 32.93 26.75
C ASP A 630 2.07 33.90 27.85
N ASP A 631 3.38 33.96 28.07
CA ASP A 631 3.94 34.93 29.01
C ASP A 631 3.77 36.35 28.39
N PRO A 632 2.89 37.18 28.95
CA PRO A 632 2.63 38.52 28.40
C PRO A 632 3.85 39.46 28.52
N HIS A 633 4.96 38.99 29.07
CA HIS A 633 6.21 39.74 29.24
C HIS A 633 7.38 39.17 28.43
N ALA A 634 7.13 38.17 27.56
CA ALA A 634 8.15 37.70 26.63
C ALA A 634 8.48 38.83 25.61
N PRO A 635 9.77 39.19 25.44
CA PRO A 635 10.13 40.20 24.43
C PRO A 635 9.79 39.67 23.03
N PRO A 636 9.37 40.52 22.10
CA PRO A 636 9.10 40.12 20.73
C PRO A 636 10.37 39.51 20.11
N ASP A 637 10.19 38.40 19.36
CA ASP A 637 11.27 37.77 18.62
C ASP A 637 11.92 38.79 17.69
N ASP A 638 13.20 39.07 17.91
CA ASP A 638 14.00 39.95 17.07
C ASP A 638 14.32 39.20 15.75
N PRO A 639 13.80 39.63 14.60
CA PRO A 639 14.04 38.96 13.33
C PRO A 639 15.50 38.99 12.86
N ASP A 640 16.35 39.83 13.49
CA ASP A 640 17.76 40.01 13.15
C ASP A 640 18.72 39.36 14.18
N ALA A 641 18.21 38.59 15.14
CA ALA A 641 19.06 37.90 16.11
C ALA A 641 19.86 36.78 15.45
N PRO A 642 21.19 36.68 15.67
CA PRO A 642 22.00 35.60 15.13
C PRO A 642 21.55 34.26 15.73
N PRO A 643 21.60 33.14 14.96
CA PRO A 643 21.16 31.84 15.42
C PRO A 643 21.92 31.45 16.70
N LYS A 644 21.21 31.03 17.74
CA LYS A 644 21.78 30.54 18.98
C LYS A 644 22.74 29.39 18.67
N ALA A 645 23.98 29.53 19.11
CA ALA A 645 25.02 28.52 18.93
C ALA A 645 24.55 27.17 19.49
N THR A 646 24.54 26.16 18.64
CA THR A 646 24.40 24.76 19.04
C THR A 646 25.55 24.38 19.95
N PRO A 647 25.34 23.67 21.06
CA PRO A 647 26.44 23.18 21.89
C PRO A 647 27.34 22.25 21.06
N GLU A 648 28.66 22.50 21.12
CA GLU A 648 29.67 21.66 20.46
C GLU A 648 29.54 20.19 20.93
N PRO A 649 29.61 19.24 20.02
CA PRO A 649 29.71 17.83 20.41
C PRO A 649 31.06 17.59 21.10
N PRO A 650 31.15 16.64 22.04
CA PRO A 650 32.41 16.32 22.71
C PRO A 650 33.45 15.88 21.69
N PRO A 651 34.78 16.12 21.94
CA PRO A 651 35.84 15.84 20.99
C PRO A 651 35.88 14.34 20.65
N THR A 652 35.71 14.04 19.38
CA THR A 652 35.94 12.71 18.83
C THR A 652 37.40 12.36 18.89
N ALA A 653 37.74 11.22 19.50
CA ALA A 653 39.05 10.64 19.47
C ALA A 653 39.49 10.43 17.99
N THR A 654 40.64 10.94 17.66
CA THR A 654 41.31 10.75 16.36
C THR A 654 41.55 9.26 16.13
N PRO A 655 41.13 8.66 15.00
CA PRO A 655 41.58 7.31 14.67
C PRO A 655 43.04 7.36 14.20
N GLU A 656 43.86 6.47 14.76
CA GLU A 656 45.22 6.19 14.27
C GLU A 656 45.16 5.75 12.80
N SER A 657 46.11 6.28 12.01
CA SER A 657 46.28 5.94 10.61
C SER A 657 46.68 4.47 10.44
N PRO A 658 46.11 3.73 9.49
CA PRO A 658 46.56 2.37 9.18
C PRO A 658 47.97 2.40 8.53
N PRO A 659 48.79 1.37 8.75
CA PRO A 659 50.11 1.27 8.16
C PRO A 659 50.06 1.12 6.62
N ALA A 660 51.04 1.69 5.94
CA ALA A 660 51.18 1.70 4.50
C ALA A 660 51.15 0.28 3.90
N ALA A 661 50.33 0.12 2.86
CA ALA A 661 50.30 -1.10 2.06
C ALA A 661 51.61 -1.24 1.27
N THR A 662 52.23 -2.40 1.38
CA THR A 662 53.36 -2.84 0.55
C THR A 662 52.84 -3.26 -0.83
N ASP A 663 53.52 -2.83 -1.88
CA ASP A 663 53.28 -3.19 -3.28
C ASP A 663 53.27 -4.72 -3.51
N PRO A 664 52.39 -5.22 -4.41
CA PRO A 664 52.46 -6.61 -4.83
C PRO A 664 53.62 -6.84 -5.83
N PRO A 665 54.21 -8.05 -5.85
CA PRO A 665 55.33 -8.37 -6.76
C PRO A 665 54.84 -8.48 -8.21
N GLU A 666 55.69 -7.99 -9.11
CA GLU A 666 55.54 -8.13 -10.57
C GLU A 666 55.52 -9.61 -10.99
N ASP A 667 54.55 -9.94 -11.84
CA ASP A 667 54.42 -11.25 -12.50
C ASP A 667 55.29 -11.24 -13.78
N PRO A 668 56.22 -12.18 -13.96
CA PRO A 668 56.95 -12.32 -15.21
C PRO A 668 56.29 -13.36 -16.11
N ARG A 669 55.53 -12.88 -17.11
CA ARG A 669 55.42 -13.39 -18.50
C ARG A 669 54.12 -13.02 -19.17
#